data_ff5d1bed423eedcad49e96aa77903c66
#
_entry.id   ff5d1bed423eedcad49e96aa77903c66
#
_cell.length_a   1.000
_cell.length_b   1.000
_cell.length_c   1.000
_cell.angle_alpha   90.00
_cell.angle_beta   90.00
_cell.angle_gamma   90.00
#
_symmetry.space_group_name_H-M   'P 1'
#
loop_
_entity.id
_entity.type
_entity.pdbx_description
1 polymer ?
#
loop_
_entity_poly.entity_id
_entity_poly.type
_entity_poly.pdbx_seq_one_letter_code
_entity_poly.pdbx_strand_id
1 'polypeptide(L)'
;MKTIALLLAAGLLSVPRQLPLRNPTPERSRLEREARNVTITRDSWGIPHVHGKTDADAVFGLVYAQAEDDFNRVETNFINAMGRLAEAEGEREIYRDLRMKLFIDPDTLKAQYASSPEWLKALMNGWADGLNYYLQTHPDVKPRVIGHFEPWMALSFSEGSIGGDIERVNLDRLEAFYGNHPEAEGRTSGTDEEDEREMGIPNEPTGSNGVAIAPANTVDHHALLLINPHTSFFFRAEVQVTSDEGLDAYGAVTWGQFFVYQGFNEHVGWMHTSSGVDAIDEYLETVEKHGDKYFYKYGNEWRPVTVSTITVPYKTGTGLLSKSFAVYRTHHGPIIREQNGKWVAVRLMNSPEKALTQSYTRTKARDYKSFKQSMELHTNSSNNTIFADKDGDIAYFHGNFIPRRNPKFDWTKPVDGSDTATEWHGVLSVDETPHLLNPTSGWLYNSNNWPWSAAGASSPKRGDYPAYVETGNEESWRGYHAIRVLSNRKNFSIAALRAAAYDSYLPAFEKMIPPLLASYDQLPASDPLKAKLADQIAQLRAWDYRWGVASVPTSLAVFWGEEVTRRVAPEARRVGMSPDQYAIERATPQQRLDALAAASDKLAADFGAWKTAWRDINRFQRLTGDIVQPFNDAGPSTPVGFTSSRWGSLASFGARPYPGTKKWYGTSGNSFVAVVEFGDSIRAIAVTAGGESGHAGSPHFNDEAQRYATGNLREVYFYPSQLKAHTEKVYHPGER
;
A
#
# COMPACT_ATOMS: atom_id res chain seq x y z
N MET A 1 30.87 74.58 -47.92
CA MET A 1 31.86 73.82 -47.17
C MET A 1 31.20 73.19 -45.97
N LYS A 2 30.91 71.89 -46.03
CA LYS A 2 30.37 71.13 -44.90
C LYS A 2 31.29 69.92 -44.67
N THR A 3 31.93 69.92 -43.51
CA THR A 3 32.86 68.88 -43.06
C THR A 3 32.07 67.74 -42.49
N ILE A 4 32.25 66.55 -43.01
CA ILE A 4 31.69 65.29 -42.53
C ILE A 4 32.71 64.67 -41.57
N ALA A 5 32.33 64.46 -40.28
CA ALA A 5 33.12 63.72 -39.33
C ALA A 5 32.72 62.25 -39.36
N LEU A 6 33.64 61.33 -39.62
CA LEU A 6 33.50 59.87 -39.52
C LEU A 6 33.70 59.47 -38.07
N LEU A 7 32.65 58.83 -37.45
CA LEU A 7 32.77 58.15 -36.16
C LEU A 7 33.09 56.68 -36.42
N LEU A 8 34.27 56.22 -36.02
CA LEU A 8 34.64 54.81 -35.92
C LEU A 8 34.05 54.25 -34.62
N ALA A 9 33.10 53.32 -34.74
CA ALA A 9 32.61 52.52 -33.66
C ALA A 9 33.49 51.26 -33.48
N ALA A 10 34.28 51.22 -32.40
CA ALA A 10 35.02 50.01 -32.00
C ALA A 10 34.05 49.03 -31.28
N GLY A 11 33.73 47.95 -31.99
CA GLY A 11 32.96 46.85 -31.40
C GLY A 11 33.82 46.04 -30.41
N LEU A 12 33.49 46.11 -29.13
CA LEU A 12 34.03 45.24 -28.11
C LEU A 12 33.34 43.85 -28.26
N LEU A 13 34.06 42.86 -28.83
CA LEU A 13 33.71 41.44 -28.75
C LEU A 13 33.86 40.98 -27.28
N SER A 14 32.76 40.82 -26.59
CA SER A 14 32.73 40.17 -25.27
C SER A 14 32.92 38.66 -25.47
N VAL A 15 34.12 38.18 -25.18
CA VAL A 15 34.40 36.75 -25.03
C VAL A 15 33.64 36.25 -23.79
N PRO A 16 32.81 35.20 -23.89
CA PRO A 16 32.19 34.65 -22.72
C PRO A 16 33.25 34.07 -21.79
N ARG A 17 33.34 34.64 -20.61
CA ARG A 17 34.22 34.16 -19.53
C ARG A 17 33.73 32.78 -19.13
N GLN A 18 34.40 31.71 -19.57
CA GLN A 18 34.23 30.38 -19.01
C GLN A 18 34.55 30.46 -17.51
N LEU A 19 33.54 30.25 -16.67
CA LEU A 19 33.74 30.04 -15.26
C LEU A 19 34.68 28.85 -15.09
N PRO A 20 35.70 28.91 -14.23
CA PRO A 20 36.59 27.77 -13.98
C PRO A 20 35.75 26.57 -13.50
N LEU A 21 35.90 25.43 -14.17
CA LEU A 21 35.41 24.14 -13.70
C LEU A 21 35.96 23.94 -12.29
N ARG A 22 35.11 24.04 -11.28
CA ARG A 22 35.48 23.68 -9.91
C ARG A 22 35.84 22.21 -9.92
N ASN A 23 37.03 21.85 -9.43
CA ASN A 23 37.39 20.46 -9.21
C ASN A 23 36.27 19.81 -8.36
N PRO A 24 35.80 18.60 -8.74
CA PRO A 24 34.77 17.92 -7.97
C PRO A 24 35.24 17.70 -6.52
N THR A 25 34.31 17.81 -5.56
CA THR A 25 34.61 17.48 -4.16
C THR A 25 35.02 16.02 -4.05
N PRO A 26 35.77 15.61 -3.00
CA PRO A 26 36.12 14.22 -2.79
C PRO A 26 34.91 13.29 -2.78
N GLU A 27 33.79 13.73 -2.19
CA GLU A 27 32.51 13.01 -2.17
C GLU A 27 31.96 12.83 -3.59
N ARG A 28 31.85 13.90 -4.37
CA ARG A 28 31.38 13.83 -5.75
C ARG A 28 32.21 12.86 -6.59
N SER A 29 33.54 12.90 -6.43
CA SER A 29 34.46 11.99 -7.15
C SER A 29 34.24 10.51 -6.74
N ARG A 30 33.82 10.25 -5.48
CA ARG A 30 33.44 8.93 -5.00
C ARG A 30 32.15 8.47 -5.65
N LEU A 31 31.09 9.28 -5.59
CA LEU A 31 29.78 8.99 -6.18
C LEU A 31 29.87 8.76 -7.71
N GLU A 32 30.69 9.55 -8.42
CA GLU A 32 30.95 9.36 -9.85
C GLU A 32 31.67 8.03 -10.16
N ARG A 33 32.50 7.49 -9.24
CA ARG A 33 33.09 6.17 -9.41
C ARG A 33 32.07 5.05 -9.19
N GLU A 34 31.22 5.17 -8.19
CA GLU A 34 30.13 4.23 -7.89
C GLU A 34 29.15 4.20 -9.06
N ALA A 35 28.72 5.36 -9.56
CA ALA A 35 27.84 5.48 -10.72
C ALA A 35 28.35 4.71 -11.97
N ARG A 36 29.67 4.66 -12.19
CA ARG A 36 30.27 3.88 -13.29
C ARG A 36 30.18 2.37 -13.12
N ASN A 37 29.90 1.87 -11.90
CA ASN A 37 29.65 0.45 -11.63
C ASN A 37 28.21 0.05 -11.93
N VAL A 38 27.33 1.00 -12.24
CA VAL A 38 25.90 0.83 -12.45
C VAL A 38 25.56 1.06 -13.90
N THR A 39 24.74 0.18 -14.47
CA THR A 39 24.09 0.39 -15.77
C THR A 39 22.58 0.38 -15.57
N ILE A 40 21.89 1.38 -16.10
CA ILE A 40 20.42 1.44 -16.12
C ILE A 40 19.99 1.28 -17.57
N THR A 41 19.17 0.26 -17.84
CA THR A 41 18.51 0.06 -19.13
C THR A 41 17.03 0.34 -18.95
N ARG A 42 16.50 1.35 -19.66
CA ARG A 42 15.05 1.57 -19.74
C ARG A 42 14.48 0.77 -20.89
N ASP A 43 13.44 0.02 -20.63
CA ASP A 43 12.70 -0.69 -21.66
C ASP A 43 11.66 0.22 -22.35
N SER A 44 10.92 -0.32 -23.33
CA SER A 44 9.91 0.40 -24.10
C SER A 44 8.67 0.83 -23.30
N TRP A 45 8.61 0.53 -22.01
CA TRP A 45 7.59 0.97 -21.05
C TRP A 45 8.17 1.92 -20.00
N GLY A 46 9.44 2.28 -20.16
CA GLY A 46 10.17 3.12 -19.21
C GLY A 46 10.66 2.37 -17.98
N ILE A 47 10.39 1.08 -17.84
CA ILE A 47 10.78 0.30 -16.67
C ILE A 47 12.31 0.23 -16.57
N PRO A 48 12.91 0.57 -15.41
CA PRO A 48 14.34 0.48 -15.23
C PRO A 48 14.79 -0.95 -14.92
N HIS A 49 15.72 -1.46 -15.73
CA HIS A 49 16.51 -2.66 -15.46
C HIS A 49 17.88 -2.21 -15.00
N VAL A 50 18.12 -2.31 -13.71
CA VAL A 50 19.34 -1.82 -13.06
C VAL A 50 20.31 -2.97 -12.86
N HIS A 51 21.57 -2.77 -13.29
CA HIS A 51 22.65 -3.72 -13.04
C HIS A 51 23.79 -3.04 -12.31
N GLY A 52 24.23 -3.60 -11.17
CA GLY A 52 25.37 -3.16 -10.38
C GLY A 52 26.44 -4.23 -10.27
N LYS A 53 27.72 -3.86 -10.13
CA LYS A 53 28.80 -4.83 -9.86
C LYS A 53 28.66 -5.51 -8.53
N THR A 54 28.19 -4.77 -7.52
CA THR A 54 27.86 -5.29 -6.19
C THR A 54 26.39 -5.08 -5.89
N ASP A 55 25.88 -5.73 -4.85
CA ASP A 55 24.53 -5.47 -4.36
C ASP A 55 24.36 -3.99 -3.97
N ALA A 56 25.39 -3.38 -3.37
CA ALA A 56 25.37 -1.95 -3.01
C ALA A 56 25.35 -1.03 -4.24
N ASP A 57 26.12 -1.33 -5.29
CA ASP A 57 26.05 -0.60 -6.56
C ASP A 57 24.65 -0.75 -7.22
N ALA A 58 24.07 -1.94 -7.16
CA ALA A 58 22.72 -2.18 -7.67
C ALA A 58 21.68 -1.36 -6.89
N VAL A 59 21.79 -1.27 -5.57
CA VAL A 59 20.93 -0.41 -4.73
C VAL A 59 21.13 1.07 -5.06
N PHE A 60 22.36 1.54 -5.25
CA PHE A 60 22.64 2.89 -5.72
C PHE A 60 21.87 3.21 -7.00
N GLY A 61 21.96 2.34 -8.01
CA GLY A 61 21.26 2.51 -9.28
C GLY A 61 19.76 2.44 -9.16
N LEU A 62 19.25 1.54 -8.32
CA LEU A 62 17.83 1.32 -8.09
C LEU A 62 17.14 2.57 -7.55
N VAL A 63 17.71 3.20 -6.53
CA VAL A 63 17.09 4.41 -5.95
C VAL A 63 17.35 5.65 -6.78
N TYR A 64 18.46 5.68 -7.55
CA TYR A 64 18.71 6.72 -8.55
C TYR A 64 17.62 6.70 -9.63
N ALA A 65 17.31 5.53 -10.19
CA ALA A 65 16.26 5.37 -11.20
C ALA A 65 14.86 5.74 -10.66
N GLN A 66 14.54 5.33 -9.43
CA GLN A 66 13.30 5.74 -8.77
C GLN A 66 13.21 7.27 -8.59
N ALA A 67 14.33 7.91 -8.22
CA ALA A 67 14.36 9.37 -8.08
C ALA A 67 14.22 10.09 -9.43
N GLU A 68 14.74 9.52 -10.54
CA GLU A 68 14.47 10.02 -11.88
C GLU A 68 13.00 9.93 -12.25
N ASP A 69 12.31 8.87 -11.83
CA ASP A 69 10.90 8.67 -12.15
C ASP A 69 9.98 9.52 -11.26
N ASP A 70 10.20 9.56 -9.94
CA ASP A 70 9.37 10.35 -9.02
C ASP A 70 10.07 10.68 -7.68
N PHE A 71 11.03 11.61 -7.72
CA PHE A 71 11.70 12.06 -6.48
C PHE A 71 10.73 12.61 -5.45
N ASN A 72 9.64 13.26 -5.86
CA ASN A 72 8.65 13.81 -4.94
C ASN A 72 8.02 12.72 -4.06
N ARG A 73 7.70 11.55 -4.62
CA ARG A 73 7.18 10.42 -3.84
C ARG A 73 8.26 9.78 -2.99
N VAL A 74 9.47 9.62 -3.51
CA VAL A 74 10.62 9.12 -2.74
C VAL A 74 10.82 9.99 -1.49
N GLU A 75 10.92 11.30 -1.64
CA GLU A 75 11.12 12.23 -0.52
C GLU A 75 9.93 12.18 0.45
N THR A 76 8.69 12.19 -0.06
CA THR A 76 7.47 12.20 0.77
C THR A 76 7.41 10.99 1.70
N ASN A 77 7.77 9.80 1.21
CA ASN A 77 7.78 8.59 2.02
C ASN A 77 8.74 8.71 3.22
N PHE A 78 9.94 9.27 3.01
CA PHE A 78 10.89 9.48 4.10
C PHE A 78 10.54 10.66 5.00
N ILE A 79 9.94 11.72 4.48
CA ILE A 79 9.39 12.82 5.29
C ILE A 79 8.33 12.24 6.26
N ASN A 80 7.39 11.45 5.76
CA ASN A 80 6.35 10.85 6.59
C ASN A 80 6.94 9.86 7.60
N ALA A 81 7.77 8.92 7.14
CA ALA A 81 8.36 7.88 7.99
C ALA A 81 9.20 8.44 9.16
N MET A 82 9.88 9.56 8.96
CA MET A 82 10.67 10.24 10.01
C MET A 82 9.86 11.24 10.85
N GLY A 83 8.54 11.38 10.63
CA GLY A 83 7.72 12.36 11.33
C GLY A 83 8.16 13.80 11.05
N ARG A 84 8.32 14.16 9.79
CA ARG A 84 8.74 15.48 9.30
C ARG A 84 7.76 16.12 8.33
N LEU A 85 6.53 15.57 8.26
CA LEU A 85 5.52 16.04 7.30
C LEU A 85 5.07 17.48 7.59
N ALA A 86 5.00 17.85 8.87
CA ALA A 86 4.66 19.21 9.28
C ALA A 86 5.69 20.26 8.79
N GLU A 87 6.93 19.88 8.54
CA GLU A 87 7.94 20.75 7.91
C GLU A 87 7.57 21.09 6.46
N ALA A 88 6.87 20.20 5.76
CA ALA A 88 6.42 20.39 4.38
C ALA A 88 5.00 21.00 4.30
N GLU A 89 4.05 20.46 5.09
CA GLU A 89 2.61 20.67 4.94
C GLU A 89 1.99 21.60 6.01
N GLY A 90 2.73 21.90 7.10
CA GLY A 90 2.30 22.85 8.12
C GLY A 90 1.69 22.23 9.37
N GLU A 91 1.06 23.09 10.18
CA GLU A 91 0.65 22.82 11.56
C GLU A 91 -0.31 21.63 11.71
N ARG A 92 -1.17 21.39 10.73
CA ARG A 92 -2.16 20.29 10.76
C ARG A 92 -1.52 18.90 10.87
N GLU A 93 -0.25 18.74 10.47
CA GLU A 93 0.46 17.46 10.48
C GLU A 93 1.27 17.21 11.78
N ILE A 94 1.20 18.10 12.75
CA ILE A 94 2.01 18.02 13.99
C ILE A 94 1.76 16.70 14.74
N TYR A 95 0.51 16.27 14.87
CA TYR A 95 0.19 15.04 15.61
C TYR A 95 0.49 13.77 14.81
N ARG A 96 0.48 13.85 13.48
CA ARG A 96 0.97 12.79 12.62
C ARG A 96 2.48 12.60 12.81
N ASP A 97 3.23 13.68 12.80
CA ASP A 97 4.67 13.64 13.06
C ASP A 97 4.98 13.20 14.50
N LEU A 98 4.20 13.64 15.48
CA LEU A 98 4.35 13.17 16.86
C LEU A 98 4.12 11.66 16.95
N ARG A 99 3.07 11.12 16.29
CA ARG A 99 2.79 9.69 16.21
C ARG A 99 4.01 8.90 15.72
N MET A 100 4.61 9.32 14.61
CA MET A 100 5.82 8.68 14.07
C MET A 100 7.00 8.79 15.02
N LYS A 101 7.27 9.97 15.57
CA LYS A 101 8.40 10.23 16.48
C LYS A 101 8.29 9.53 17.84
N LEU A 102 7.12 9.07 18.24
CA LEU A 102 6.98 8.21 19.42
C LEU A 102 7.67 6.84 19.24
N PHE A 103 7.88 6.38 18.01
CA PHE A 103 8.47 5.07 17.68
C PHE A 103 9.79 5.20 16.92
N ILE A 104 9.91 6.20 16.07
CA ILE A 104 11.06 6.44 15.19
C ILE A 104 11.94 7.54 15.80
N ASP A 105 13.00 7.12 16.45
CA ASP A 105 14.00 8.01 17.08
C ASP A 105 15.30 8.00 16.27
N PRO A 106 15.73 9.13 15.70
CA PRO A 106 16.94 9.20 14.88
C PRO A 106 18.22 8.71 15.58
N ASP A 107 18.39 8.97 16.88
CA ASP A 107 19.60 8.56 17.59
C ASP A 107 19.62 7.02 17.78
N THR A 108 18.46 6.42 18.03
CA THR A 108 18.30 4.96 18.06
C THR A 108 18.61 4.35 16.69
N LEU A 109 18.10 4.93 15.60
CA LEU A 109 18.36 4.44 14.24
C LEU A 109 19.84 4.58 13.84
N LYS A 110 20.50 5.67 14.22
CA LYS A 110 21.96 5.83 14.03
C LYS A 110 22.76 4.76 14.78
N ALA A 111 22.37 4.44 16.01
CA ALA A 111 23.00 3.38 16.79
C ALA A 111 22.78 1.99 16.15
N GLN A 112 21.56 1.72 15.65
CA GLN A 112 21.26 0.49 14.92
C GLN A 112 22.04 0.39 13.60
N TYR A 113 22.13 1.47 12.83
CA TYR A 113 22.98 1.51 11.64
C TYR A 113 24.44 1.19 12.00
N ALA A 114 24.99 1.81 13.05
CA ALA A 114 26.37 1.59 13.46
C ALA A 114 26.65 0.13 13.85
N SER A 115 25.69 -0.56 14.46
CA SER A 115 25.77 -1.96 14.88
C SER A 115 25.36 -2.98 13.81
N SER A 116 24.76 -2.53 12.70
CA SER A 116 24.31 -3.40 11.59
C SER A 116 25.48 -4.16 10.96
N PRO A 117 25.25 -5.36 10.41
CA PRO A 117 26.25 -6.10 9.63
C PRO A 117 26.81 -5.28 8.47
N GLU A 118 28.08 -5.48 8.13
CA GLU A 118 28.75 -4.69 7.09
C GLU A 118 28.05 -4.74 5.72
N TRP A 119 27.52 -5.91 5.34
CA TRP A 119 26.76 -6.03 4.08
C TRP A 119 25.51 -5.15 4.07
N LEU A 120 24.77 -5.06 5.20
CA LEU A 120 23.58 -4.22 5.29
C LEU A 120 23.94 -2.74 5.32
N LYS A 121 25.03 -2.37 6.02
CA LYS A 121 25.58 -1.00 5.94
C LYS A 121 25.97 -0.62 4.52
N ALA A 122 26.58 -1.54 3.76
CA ALA A 122 26.91 -1.27 2.35
C ALA A 122 25.68 -0.96 1.52
N LEU A 123 24.57 -1.69 1.70
CA LEU A 123 23.30 -1.41 1.02
C LEU A 123 22.72 -0.05 1.43
N MET A 124 22.70 0.27 2.73
CA MET A 124 22.20 1.56 3.23
C MET A 124 23.07 2.73 2.76
N ASN A 125 24.39 2.52 2.64
CA ASN A 125 25.29 3.51 2.03
C ASN A 125 24.96 3.70 0.55
N GLY A 126 24.86 2.62 -0.24
CA GLY A 126 24.48 2.69 -1.65
C GLY A 126 23.13 3.40 -1.86
N TRP A 127 22.18 3.15 -0.96
CA TRP A 127 20.90 3.85 -0.95
C TRP A 127 21.04 5.37 -0.76
N ALA A 128 21.76 5.80 0.27
CA ALA A 128 21.97 7.24 0.52
C ALA A 128 22.76 7.89 -0.60
N ASP A 129 23.80 7.22 -1.08
CA ASP A 129 24.69 7.71 -2.13
C ASP A 129 23.97 7.85 -3.48
N GLY A 130 23.07 6.91 -3.84
CA GLY A 130 22.26 6.98 -5.05
C GLY A 130 21.32 8.19 -5.05
N LEU A 131 20.61 8.44 -3.94
CA LEU A 131 19.72 9.59 -3.79
C LEU A 131 20.49 10.92 -3.76
N ASN A 132 21.61 10.98 -3.05
CA ASN A 132 22.46 12.18 -3.01
C ASN A 132 23.09 12.47 -4.37
N TYR A 133 23.49 11.44 -5.12
CA TYR A 133 24.01 11.61 -6.47
C TYR A 133 22.96 12.11 -7.44
N TYR A 134 21.72 11.61 -7.32
CA TYR A 134 20.59 12.14 -8.07
C TYR A 134 20.42 13.65 -7.83
N LEU A 135 20.39 14.10 -6.57
CA LEU A 135 20.26 15.53 -6.23
C LEU A 135 21.45 16.37 -6.76
N GLN A 136 22.66 15.82 -6.76
CA GLN A 136 23.83 16.51 -7.30
C GLN A 136 23.82 16.62 -8.83
N THR A 137 23.24 15.65 -9.53
CA THR A 137 23.15 15.63 -11.00
C THR A 137 21.91 16.33 -11.55
N HIS A 138 20.90 16.58 -10.68
CA HIS A 138 19.64 17.26 -11.01
C HIS A 138 19.42 18.54 -10.16
N PRO A 139 20.24 19.59 -10.38
CA PRO A 139 20.22 20.79 -9.53
C PRO A 139 18.89 21.60 -9.62
N ASP A 140 18.07 21.31 -10.63
CA ASP A 140 16.75 21.92 -10.80
C ASP A 140 15.70 21.31 -9.86
N VAL A 141 15.92 20.09 -9.38
CA VAL A 141 15.09 19.43 -8.37
C VAL A 141 15.28 20.13 -7.03
N LYS A 142 14.18 20.50 -6.40
CA LYS A 142 14.17 21.18 -5.09
C LYS A 142 13.51 20.30 -4.06
N PRO A 143 14.28 19.64 -3.19
CA PRO A 143 13.73 18.91 -2.06
C PRO A 143 12.84 19.83 -1.20
N ARG A 144 11.74 19.28 -0.69
CA ARG A 144 10.85 20.02 0.22
C ARG A 144 11.40 20.13 1.63
N VAL A 145 12.09 19.08 2.09
CA VAL A 145 12.60 18.93 3.46
C VAL A 145 13.98 18.25 3.49
N ILE A 146 14.20 17.19 2.68
CA ILE A 146 15.39 16.34 2.76
C ILE A 146 16.37 16.68 1.65
N GLY A 147 17.26 17.61 1.91
CA GLY A 147 18.31 18.03 0.97
C GLY A 147 19.54 17.13 0.95
N HIS A 148 19.66 16.18 1.90
CA HIS A 148 20.73 15.20 1.99
C HIS A 148 20.26 13.97 2.73
N PHE A 149 20.52 12.79 2.18
CA PHE A 149 20.15 11.50 2.75
C PHE A 149 21.33 10.90 3.50
N GLU A 150 21.12 10.45 4.72
CA GLU A 150 22.10 9.71 5.53
C GLU A 150 21.74 8.23 5.56
N PRO A 151 22.71 7.29 5.56
CA PRO A 151 22.46 5.84 5.46
C PRO A 151 21.47 5.29 6.48
N TRP A 152 21.49 5.78 7.73
CA TRP A 152 20.58 5.36 8.79
C TRP A 152 19.11 5.68 8.50
N MET A 153 18.83 6.65 7.63
CA MET A 153 17.44 7.05 7.28
C MET A 153 16.71 5.90 6.58
N ALA A 154 17.42 4.99 5.90
CA ALA A 154 16.81 3.81 5.30
C ALA A 154 16.09 2.92 6.33
N LEU A 155 16.52 2.93 7.60
CA LEU A 155 15.89 2.21 8.71
C LEU A 155 14.54 2.81 9.15
N SER A 156 14.23 4.06 8.79
CA SER A 156 12.98 4.72 9.21
C SER A 156 11.76 4.22 8.45
N PHE A 157 11.96 3.72 7.23
CA PHE A 157 10.87 3.33 6.34
C PHE A 157 10.98 1.85 5.95
N SER A 158 10.01 1.07 6.40
CA SER A 158 9.91 -0.35 6.10
C SER A 158 8.43 -0.70 5.90
N GLU A 159 8.03 -0.96 4.67
CA GLU A 159 6.66 -1.36 4.31
C GLU A 159 6.32 -2.74 4.89
N GLY A 160 5.06 -2.94 5.26
CA GLY A 160 4.56 -4.22 5.77
C GLY A 160 5.05 -4.57 7.16
N SER A 161 5.63 -3.60 7.87
CA SER A 161 6.15 -3.76 9.20
C SER A 161 5.90 -2.50 10.05
N ILE A 162 6.93 -1.86 10.55
CA ILE A 162 6.82 -0.81 11.58
C ILE A 162 5.90 0.34 11.16
N GLY A 163 6.02 0.85 9.93
CA GLY A 163 5.27 2.03 9.47
C GLY A 163 3.76 1.82 9.55
N GLY A 164 3.24 0.76 8.93
CA GLY A 164 1.82 0.45 8.92
C GLY A 164 1.24 0.16 10.30
N ASP A 165 2.03 -0.43 11.19
CA ASP A 165 1.60 -0.68 12.57
C ASP A 165 1.50 0.63 13.39
N ILE A 166 2.43 1.56 13.20
CA ILE A 166 2.39 2.89 13.84
C ILE A 166 1.15 3.68 13.39
N GLU A 167 0.78 3.59 12.12
CA GLU A 167 -0.36 4.31 11.56
C GLU A 167 -1.71 3.91 12.16
N ARG A 168 -1.79 2.76 12.85
CA ARG A 168 -2.98 2.35 13.60
C ARG A 168 -3.22 3.15 14.89
N VAL A 169 -2.26 3.92 15.36
CA VAL A 169 -2.44 4.82 16.50
C VAL A 169 -3.33 6.00 16.09
N ASN A 170 -4.48 6.12 16.74
CA ASN A 170 -5.50 7.13 16.42
C ASN A 170 -5.02 8.56 16.75
N LEU A 171 -5.04 9.44 15.76
CA LEU A 171 -4.53 10.82 15.88
C LEU A 171 -5.37 11.69 16.80
N ASP A 172 -6.70 11.60 16.76
CA ASP A 172 -7.59 12.41 17.59
C ASP A 172 -7.37 12.13 19.09
N ARG A 173 -7.19 10.86 19.44
CA ARG A 173 -6.90 10.46 20.81
C ARG A 173 -5.50 10.86 21.26
N LEU A 174 -4.55 10.82 20.32
CA LEU A 174 -3.19 11.30 20.56
C LEU A 174 -3.18 12.82 20.79
N GLU A 175 -3.92 13.57 19.97
CA GLU A 175 -4.11 15.02 20.11
C GLU A 175 -4.81 15.35 21.43
N ALA A 176 -5.87 14.65 21.79
CA ALA A 176 -6.57 14.85 23.05
C ALA A 176 -5.63 14.71 24.26
N PHE A 177 -4.74 13.71 24.24
CA PHE A 177 -3.81 13.44 25.34
C PHE A 177 -2.65 14.46 25.39
N TYR A 178 -1.96 14.68 24.27
CA TYR A 178 -0.76 15.53 24.24
C TYR A 178 -1.06 17.01 23.96
N GLY A 179 -2.22 17.31 23.38
CA GLY A 179 -2.67 18.67 23.07
C GLY A 179 -3.43 19.37 24.21
N ASN A 180 -3.80 18.64 25.26
CA ASN A 180 -4.71 19.11 26.31
C ASN A 180 -6.07 19.61 25.76
N HIS A 181 -6.58 18.96 24.71
CA HIS A 181 -7.86 19.26 24.07
C HIS A 181 -8.83 18.08 24.22
N PRO A 182 -9.54 17.93 25.36
CA PRO A 182 -10.47 16.82 25.57
C PRO A 182 -11.64 16.79 24.57
N GLU A 183 -11.86 17.87 23.85
CA GLU A 183 -12.90 18.00 22.81
C GLU A 183 -12.59 17.19 21.53
N ALA A 184 -11.33 16.77 21.33
CA ALA A 184 -10.92 15.97 20.18
C ALA A 184 -11.44 14.52 20.24
N GLU A 185 -11.80 14.00 21.44
CA GLU A 185 -12.35 12.65 21.62
C GLU A 185 -13.68 12.37 20.90
N GLY A 186 -14.36 13.40 20.40
CA GLY A 186 -15.66 13.27 19.73
C GLY A 186 -15.61 13.28 18.20
N ARG A 187 -14.46 13.51 17.59
CA ARG A 187 -14.30 13.42 16.14
C ARG A 187 -14.25 11.94 15.74
N THR A 188 -15.19 11.52 14.91
CA THR A 188 -15.26 10.12 14.49
C THR A 188 -14.10 9.80 13.54
N SER A 189 -13.40 8.71 13.83
CA SER A 189 -12.23 8.17 13.10
C SER A 189 -12.44 7.82 11.61
N GLY A 190 -13.41 8.43 10.95
CA GLY A 190 -13.66 8.27 9.51
C GLY A 190 -12.90 9.28 8.64
N THR A 191 -12.35 10.34 9.26
CA THR A 191 -11.69 11.42 8.51
C THR A 191 -10.21 11.15 8.28
N ASP A 192 -9.52 10.46 9.20
CA ASP A 192 -8.07 10.27 9.09
C ASP A 192 -7.67 9.38 7.91
N GLU A 193 -8.37 8.26 7.70
CA GLU A 193 -8.11 7.39 6.54
C GLU A 193 -8.53 8.03 5.21
N GLU A 194 -9.59 8.86 5.20
CA GLU A 194 -10.01 9.58 3.99
C GLU A 194 -9.06 10.73 3.69
N ASP A 195 -8.65 11.51 4.68
CA ASP A 195 -7.69 12.61 4.53
C ASP A 195 -6.30 12.11 4.13
N GLU A 196 -5.85 10.97 4.67
CA GLU A 196 -4.60 10.32 4.30
C GLU A 196 -4.62 9.81 2.86
N ARG A 197 -5.74 9.23 2.42
CA ARG A 197 -5.94 8.82 1.02
C ARG A 197 -6.02 10.04 0.08
N GLU A 198 -6.61 11.14 0.51
CA GLU A 198 -6.70 12.37 -0.29
C GLU A 198 -5.33 13.04 -0.46
N MET A 199 -4.48 13.02 0.55
CA MET A 199 -3.13 13.59 0.48
C MET A 199 -2.13 12.68 -0.24
N GLY A 200 -2.55 11.48 -0.68
CA GLY A 200 -1.66 10.52 -1.33
C GLY A 200 -0.51 10.08 -0.44
N ILE A 201 -0.67 10.22 0.89
CA ILE A 201 0.26 9.66 1.84
C ILE A 201 0.14 8.15 1.76
N PRO A 202 1.25 7.41 1.66
CA PRO A 202 1.20 5.98 1.54
C PRO A 202 0.65 5.37 2.83
N ASN A 203 -0.64 5.05 2.83
CA ASN A 203 -1.19 4.11 3.79
C ASN A 203 -0.86 2.71 3.30
N GLU A 204 -0.58 1.81 4.23
CA GLU A 204 -0.49 0.40 3.91
C GLU A 204 -1.73 -0.05 3.09
N PRO A 205 -1.55 -0.99 2.15
CA PRO A 205 -2.62 -1.41 1.26
C PRO A 205 -3.84 -1.88 2.05
N THR A 206 -4.96 -1.23 1.81
CA THR A 206 -6.25 -1.61 2.41
C THR A 206 -6.86 -2.84 1.75
N GLY A 207 -6.22 -3.36 0.69
CA GLY A 207 -6.67 -4.54 -0.02
C GLY A 207 -5.59 -5.10 -0.95
N SER A 208 -5.70 -6.38 -1.29
CA SER A 208 -4.80 -7.05 -2.24
C SER A 208 -5.38 -8.40 -2.62
N ASN A 209 -4.93 -8.99 -3.73
CA ASN A 209 -5.15 -10.41 -4.03
C ASN A 209 -3.81 -11.09 -4.35
N GLY A 210 -3.56 -12.19 -3.69
CA GLY A 210 -2.50 -13.14 -4.05
C GLY A 210 -3.08 -14.49 -4.35
N VAL A 211 -2.63 -15.15 -5.43
CA VAL A 211 -3.05 -16.51 -5.79
C VAL A 211 -1.83 -17.29 -6.24
N ALA A 212 -1.67 -18.50 -5.74
CA ALA A 212 -0.69 -19.44 -6.26
C ALA A 212 -1.40 -20.73 -6.74
N ILE A 213 -0.95 -21.26 -7.86
CA ILE A 213 -1.48 -22.47 -8.48
C ILE A 213 -0.36 -23.50 -8.62
N ALA A 214 -0.56 -24.70 -8.07
CA ALA A 214 0.39 -25.79 -8.15
C ALA A 214 0.46 -26.41 -9.57
N PRO A 215 1.58 -27.02 -9.97
CA PRO A 215 1.77 -27.65 -11.27
C PRO A 215 0.67 -28.62 -11.69
N ALA A 216 0.09 -29.36 -10.74
CA ALA A 216 -1.00 -30.30 -11.01
C ALA A 216 -2.29 -29.66 -11.54
N ASN A 217 -2.44 -28.35 -11.39
CA ASN A 217 -3.60 -27.57 -11.84
C ASN A 217 -3.28 -26.64 -13.01
N THR A 218 -2.08 -26.70 -13.58
CA THR A 218 -1.64 -25.86 -14.70
C THR A 218 -1.47 -26.68 -15.99
N VAL A 219 -1.53 -26.01 -17.14
CA VAL A 219 -1.38 -26.62 -18.46
C VAL A 219 0.04 -27.13 -18.70
N ASP A 220 1.02 -26.26 -18.36
CA ASP A 220 2.43 -26.51 -18.64
C ASP A 220 3.14 -27.23 -17.48
N HIS A 221 2.40 -27.64 -16.46
CA HIS A 221 2.91 -28.27 -15.24
C HIS A 221 3.97 -27.44 -14.49
N HIS A 222 3.82 -26.11 -14.52
CA HIS A 222 4.62 -25.15 -13.80
C HIS A 222 3.77 -24.42 -12.76
N ALA A 223 4.36 -24.00 -11.64
CA ALA A 223 3.66 -23.16 -10.68
C ALA A 223 3.35 -21.78 -11.26
N LEU A 224 2.20 -21.21 -10.88
CA LEU A 224 1.79 -19.86 -11.25
C LEU A 224 1.59 -19.01 -10.00
N LEU A 225 1.92 -17.72 -10.11
CA LEU A 225 1.68 -16.72 -9.06
C LEU A 225 0.97 -15.49 -9.64
N LEU A 226 -0.11 -15.05 -8.99
CA LEU A 226 -0.71 -13.74 -9.19
C LEU A 226 -0.22 -12.79 -8.10
N ILE A 227 0.31 -11.65 -8.51
CA ILE A 227 0.72 -10.54 -7.67
C ILE A 227 -0.21 -9.37 -7.99
N ASN A 228 -1.07 -8.97 -7.03
CA ASN A 228 -2.07 -7.93 -7.27
C ASN A 228 -2.32 -7.10 -6.00
N PRO A 229 -1.38 -6.20 -5.61
CA PRO A 229 -1.62 -5.25 -4.54
C PRO A 229 -2.70 -4.23 -4.90
N HIS A 230 -3.58 -3.94 -3.93
CA HIS A 230 -4.56 -2.86 -4.02
C HIS A 230 -4.13 -1.71 -3.11
N THR A 231 -3.35 -0.81 -3.66
CA THR A 231 -2.85 0.39 -2.97
C THR A 231 -3.29 1.66 -3.70
N SER A 232 -2.87 2.81 -3.22
CA SER A 232 -2.87 4.04 -4.02
C SER A 232 -2.17 3.76 -5.35
N PHE A 233 -2.72 4.25 -6.47
CA PHE A 233 -2.27 3.83 -7.81
C PHE A 233 -0.79 4.07 -8.08
N PHE A 234 -0.24 5.16 -7.57
CA PHE A 234 1.15 5.54 -7.82
C PHE A 234 2.04 5.28 -6.60
N PHE A 235 1.68 4.30 -5.78
CA PHE A 235 2.40 3.97 -4.54
C PHE A 235 3.74 3.27 -4.78
N ARG A 236 3.89 2.57 -5.92
CA ARG A 236 5.09 1.77 -6.24
C ARG A 236 5.64 2.07 -7.62
N ALA A 237 6.97 1.96 -7.73
CA ALA A 237 7.69 1.81 -8.98
C ALA A 237 7.72 0.33 -9.41
N GLU A 238 7.81 0.07 -10.70
CA GLU A 238 8.12 -1.25 -11.25
C GLU A 238 9.59 -1.29 -11.69
N VAL A 239 10.34 -2.31 -11.31
CA VAL A 239 11.79 -2.37 -11.54
C VAL A 239 12.28 -3.80 -11.74
N GLN A 240 13.43 -3.94 -12.43
CA GLN A 240 14.35 -5.08 -12.25
C GLN A 240 15.66 -4.59 -11.65
N VAL A 241 16.21 -5.34 -10.70
CA VAL A 241 17.50 -5.05 -10.08
C VAL A 241 18.37 -6.30 -10.06
N THR A 242 19.60 -6.20 -10.58
CA THR A 242 20.55 -7.30 -10.72
C THR A 242 21.93 -6.89 -10.25
N SER A 243 22.74 -7.86 -9.81
CA SER A 243 24.16 -7.65 -9.48
C SER A 243 25.02 -8.86 -9.84
N ASP A 244 26.35 -8.64 -9.95
CA ASP A 244 27.32 -9.74 -10.09
C ASP A 244 27.44 -10.60 -8.82
N GLU A 245 26.83 -10.15 -7.68
CA GLU A 245 26.75 -10.89 -6.41
C GLU A 245 25.51 -11.77 -6.31
N GLY A 246 24.76 -11.91 -7.42
CA GLY A 246 23.63 -12.84 -7.57
C GLY A 246 22.29 -12.29 -7.10
N LEU A 247 22.13 -10.99 -6.99
CA LEU A 247 20.81 -10.36 -6.95
C LEU A 247 20.24 -10.40 -8.37
N ASP A 248 18.97 -10.83 -8.49
CA ASP A 248 18.18 -10.71 -9.71
C ASP A 248 16.69 -10.74 -9.30
N ALA A 249 16.08 -9.59 -9.15
CA ALA A 249 14.69 -9.50 -8.72
C ALA A 249 13.92 -8.49 -9.58
N TYR A 250 12.71 -8.88 -9.98
CA TYR A 250 11.75 -8.06 -10.72
C TYR A 250 10.46 -7.89 -9.90
N GLY A 251 9.88 -6.69 -9.92
CA GLY A 251 8.57 -6.45 -9.34
C GLY A 251 8.35 -5.02 -8.85
N ALA A 252 7.45 -4.88 -7.88
CA ALA A 252 7.03 -3.60 -7.34
C ALA A 252 7.89 -3.20 -6.12
N VAL A 253 8.37 -1.96 -6.15
CA VAL A 253 9.16 -1.31 -5.08
C VAL A 253 8.38 -0.11 -4.58
N THR A 254 8.20 0.03 -3.26
CA THR A 254 7.68 1.28 -2.70
C THR A 254 8.72 2.38 -2.88
N TRP A 255 8.29 3.55 -3.38
CA TRP A 255 9.18 4.66 -3.71
C TRP A 255 10.17 4.98 -2.60
N GLY A 256 11.45 4.88 -2.92
CA GLY A 256 12.57 5.11 -2.00
C GLY A 256 13.08 3.87 -1.27
N GLN A 257 12.41 2.72 -1.31
CA GLN A 257 12.97 1.47 -0.78
C GLN A 257 13.99 0.86 -1.76
N PHE A 258 14.92 0.07 -1.22
CA PHE A 258 16.02 -0.51 -1.99
C PHE A 258 15.90 -2.03 -2.23
N PHE A 259 14.69 -2.57 -2.13
CA PHE A 259 14.39 -3.98 -2.38
C PHE A 259 13.03 -4.14 -3.05
N VAL A 260 12.89 -5.16 -3.88
CA VAL A 260 11.60 -5.54 -4.45
C VAL A 260 10.71 -6.08 -3.34
N TYR A 261 9.62 -5.34 -3.06
CA TYR A 261 8.72 -5.69 -1.98
C TYR A 261 7.80 -6.86 -2.35
N GLN A 262 7.24 -6.83 -3.57
CA GLN A 262 6.41 -7.88 -4.15
C GLN A 262 6.90 -8.16 -5.55
N GLY A 263 7.23 -9.39 -5.84
CA GLY A 263 7.80 -9.72 -7.13
C GLY A 263 8.30 -11.15 -7.23
N PHE A 264 9.32 -11.33 -8.04
CA PHE A 264 9.90 -12.64 -8.31
C PHE A 264 11.36 -12.51 -8.74
N ASN A 265 12.08 -13.59 -8.63
CA ASN A 265 13.37 -13.82 -9.26
C ASN A 265 13.30 -15.08 -10.15
N GLU A 266 14.41 -15.57 -10.66
CA GLU A 266 14.44 -16.76 -11.52
C GLU A 266 13.92 -18.04 -10.83
N HIS A 267 13.85 -18.06 -9.51
CA HIS A 267 13.55 -19.25 -8.70
C HIS A 267 12.22 -19.16 -7.96
N VAL A 268 11.91 -18.03 -7.36
CA VAL A 268 10.78 -17.85 -6.44
C VAL A 268 10.01 -16.56 -6.72
N GLY A 269 8.74 -16.55 -6.32
CA GLY A 269 7.93 -15.33 -6.31
C GLY A 269 7.15 -15.18 -5.01
N TRP A 270 6.87 -13.93 -4.65
CA TRP A 270 6.16 -13.58 -3.41
C TRP A 270 5.20 -12.42 -3.62
N MET A 271 4.07 -12.54 -2.95
CA MET A 271 3.03 -11.53 -2.91
C MET A 271 2.59 -11.30 -1.47
N HIS A 272 2.50 -10.05 -1.05
CA HIS A 272 2.00 -9.67 0.27
C HIS A 272 0.58 -9.13 0.19
N THR A 273 -0.29 -9.58 1.11
CA THR A 273 -1.64 -9.05 1.29
C THR A 273 -1.79 -8.57 2.72
N SER A 274 -2.50 -7.47 2.96
CA SER A 274 -2.76 -7.03 4.34
C SER A 274 -3.47 -8.10 5.14
N SER A 275 -3.07 -8.27 6.39
CA SER A 275 -3.51 -9.33 7.31
C SER A 275 -4.36 -8.76 8.45
N GLY A 276 -5.29 -9.57 8.96
CA GLY A 276 -6.00 -9.33 10.22
C GLY A 276 -5.29 -9.94 11.43
N VAL A 277 -4.01 -10.28 11.29
CA VAL A 277 -3.20 -10.78 12.39
C VAL A 277 -3.19 -9.78 13.55
N ASP A 278 -3.33 -10.29 14.76
CA ASP A 278 -3.23 -9.49 15.97
C ASP A 278 -1.76 -9.38 16.42
N ALA A 279 -1.10 -8.31 15.97
CA ALA A 279 0.33 -8.07 16.17
C ALA A 279 0.63 -6.89 17.11
N ILE A 280 -0.40 -6.16 17.56
CA ILE A 280 -0.29 -4.92 18.34
C ILE A 280 -1.11 -5.03 19.59
N ASP A 281 -0.51 -4.75 20.75
CA ASP A 281 -1.20 -4.78 22.03
C ASP A 281 -1.19 -3.41 22.73
N GLU A 282 -2.31 -3.12 23.38
CA GLU A 282 -2.48 -1.95 24.23
C GLU A 282 -2.51 -2.38 25.70
N TYR A 283 -1.85 -1.59 26.55
CA TYR A 283 -1.70 -1.85 27.98
C TYR A 283 -2.27 -0.70 28.79
N LEU A 284 -3.20 -0.99 29.69
CA LEU A 284 -3.76 -0.05 30.66
C LEU A 284 -2.80 0.11 31.82
N GLU A 285 -2.03 1.18 31.82
CA GLU A 285 -1.05 1.48 32.85
C GLU A 285 -1.67 2.20 34.03
N THR A 286 -1.52 1.67 35.23
CA THR A 286 -1.87 2.38 36.48
C THR A 286 -0.70 3.28 36.84
N VAL A 287 -0.89 4.61 36.68
CA VAL A 287 0.17 5.61 36.86
C VAL A 287 -0.13 6.49 38.06
N GLU A 288 0.89 6.75 38.88
CA GLU A 288 0.85 7.71 39.99
C GLU A 288 1.98 8.73 39.86
N LYS A 289 1.69 9.97 40.33
CA LYS A 289 2.67 11.05 40.37
C LYS A 289 3.21 11.21 41.79
N HIS A 290 4.52 11.01 41.96
CA HIS A 290 5.21 11.23 43.22
C HIS A 290 6.19 12.41 43.09
N GLY A 291 5.83 13.56 43.62
CA GLY A 291 6.54 14.81 43.39
C GLY A 291 6.46 15.19 41.90
N ASP A 292 7.61 15.38 41.25
CA ASP A 292 7.68 15.70 39.81
C ASP A 292 7.86 14.51 38.89
N LYS A 293 7.83 13.28 39.45
CA LYS A 293 8.05 12.05 38.69
C LYS A 293 6.79 11.21 38.62
N TYR A 294 6.61 10.54 37.49
CA TYR A 294 5.56 9.56 37.28
C TYR A 294 6.09 8.14 37.46
N PHE A 295 5.27 7.28 38.06
CA PHE A 295 5.57 5.86 38.26
C PHE A 295 4.37 5.05 37.78
N TYR A 296 4.62 3.88 37.21
CA TYR A 296 3.58 2.94 36.84
C TYR A 296 3.70 1.65 37.63
N LYS A 297 2.58 1.03 37.95
CA LYS A 297 2.52 -0.22 38.70
C LYS A 297 2.83 -1.41 37.80
N TYR A 298 3.70 -2.31 38.24
CA TYR A 298 3.98 -3.59 37.59
C TYR A 298 4.15 -4.71 38.66
N GLY A 299 3.22 -5.66 38.69
CA GLY A 299 3.16 -6.62 39.78
C GLY A 299 3.04 -5.91 41.14
N ASN A 300 4.02 -6.16 42.01
CA ASN A 300 4.13 -5.52 43.33
C ASN A 300 5.05 -4.29 43.35
N GLU A 301 5.59 -3.87 42.20
CA GLU A 301 6.58 -2.80 42.08
C GLU A 301 5.98 -1.55 41.48
N TRP A 302 6.54 -0.38 41.86
CA TRP A 302 6.38 0.87 41.16
C TRP A 302 7.63 1.20 40.35
N ARG A 303 7.50 1.27 39.04
CA ARG A 303 8.59 1.54 38.12
C ARG A 303 8.51 2.97 37.59
N PRO A 304 9.64 3.66 37.41
CA PRO A 304 9.60 5.03 36.87
C PRO A 304 9.12 5.03 35.41
N VAL A 305 8.23 5.95 35.08
CA VAL A 305 7.89 6.30 33.70
C VAL A 305 9.06 7.09 33.10
N THR A 306 9.52 6.68 31.93
CA THR A 306 10.51 7.48 31.17
C THR A 306 9.82 8.69 30.58
N VAL A 307 10.34 9.88 30.88
CA VAL A 307 9.85 11.14 30.34
C VAL A 307 10.93 11.73 29.43
N SER A 308 10.56 12.07 28.21
CA SER A 308 11.45 12.75 27.26
C SER A 308 10.70 13.87 26.55
N THR A 309 11.41 14.66 25.75
CA THR A 309 10.80 15.74 24.96
C THR A 309 10.93 15.43 23.49
N ILE A 310 9.80 15.44 22.77
CA ILE A 310 9.77 15.40 21.30
C ILE A 310 9.45 16.81 20.82
N THR A 311 10.28 17.31 19.89
CA THR A 311 10.05 18.59 19.21
C THR A 311 9.67 18.32 17.77
N VAL A 312 8.55 18.92 17.33
CA VAL A 312 8.02 18.81 15.97
C VAL A 312 8.14 20.19 15.30
N PRO A 313 9.07 20.37 14.36
CA PRO A 313 9.11 21.55 13.51
C PRO A 313 7.93 21.55 12.55
N TYR A 314 7.36 22.72 12.25
CA TYR A 314 6.29 22.85 11.27
C TYR A 314 6.37 24.14 10.48
N LYS A 315 5.95 24.10 9.22
CA LYS A 315 5.96 25.21 8.30
C LYS A 315 4.85 26.21 8.61
N THR A 316 5.18 27.48 8.51
CA THR A 316 4.24 28.59 8.57
C THR A 316 4.44 29.53 7.37
N GLY A 317 3.60 30.54 7.24
CA GLY A 317 3.76 31.58 6.20
C GLY A 317 5.06 32.41 6.33
N THR A 318 5.72 32.36 7.48
CA THR A 318 6.92 33.15 7.78
C THR A 318 8.18 32.35 8.03
N GLY A 319 8.11 31.01 7.92
CA GLY A 319 9.22 30.09 8.16
C GLY A 319 8.84 28.90 9.02
N LEU A 320 9.82 28.24 9.64
CA LEU A 320 9.60 27.12 10.54
C LEU A 320 9.41 27.60 11.98
N LEU A 321 8.36 27.09 12.62
CA LEU A 321 8.18 27.12 14.08
C LEU A 321 8.32 25.70 14.63
N SER A 322 8.27 25.55 15.96
CA SER A 322 8.35 24.22 16.60
C SER A 322 7.37 24.11 17.76
N LYS A 323 6.77 22.92 17.91
CA LYS A 323 5.97 22.56 19.08
C LYS A 323 6.66 21.42 19.81
N SER A 324 6.80 21.54 21.13
CA SER A 324 7.45 20.52 21.96
C SER A 324 6.43 19.83 22.85
N PHE A 325 6.58 18.52 23.01
CA PHE A 325 5.72 17.65 23.80
C PHE A 325 6.55 16.93 24.85
N ALA A 326 6.11 16.93 26.10
CA ALA A 326 6.60 15.97 27.08
C ALA A 326 5.93 14.63 26.79
N VAL A 327 6.71 13.62 26.42
CA VAL A 327 6.22 12.30 26.06
C VAL A 327 6.60 11.26 27.10
N TYR A 328 5.77 10.26 27.24
CA TYR A 328 5.84 9.26 28.31
C TYR A 328 5.99 7.87 27.75
N ARG A 329 6.78 7.03 28.43
CA ARG A 329 7.02 5.65 28.02
C ARG A 329 7.12 4.73 29.24
N THR A 330 6.46 3.57 29.15
CA THR A 330 6.69 2.42 30.03
C THR A 330 7.52 1.36 29.33
N HIS A 331 7.76 0.22 29.96
CA HIS A 331 8.41 -0.92 29.30
C HIS A 331 7.53 -1.58 28.22
N HIS A 332 6.20 -1.35 28.27
CA HIS A 332 5.30 -1.83 27.22
C HIS A 332 5.36 -0.95 25.95
N GLY A 333 5.80 0.31 26.06
CA GLY A 333 5.92 1.19 24.91
C GLY A 333 5.57 2.65 25.23
N PRO A 334 5.42 3.50 24.17
CA PRO A 334 4.99 4.86 24.35
C PRO A 334 3.53 4.95 24.79
N ILE A 335 3.23 5.96 25.58
CA ILE A 335 1.85 6.29 25.95
C ILE A 335 1.21 7.02 24.77
N ILE A 336 0.02 6.59 24.35
CA ILE A 336 -0.68 7.12 23.19
C ILE A 336 -2.01 7.81 23.52
N ARG A 337 -2.58 7.53 24.68
CA ARG A 337 -3.84 8.15 25.16
C ARG A 337 -4.10 7.86 26.63
N GLU A 338 -5.17 8.43 27.15
CA GLU A 338 -5.79 8.04 28.43
C GLU A 338 -7.12 7.32 28.18
N GLN A 339 -7.45 6.37 29.04
CA GLN A 339 -8.73 5.67 29.06
C GLN A 339 -9.15 5.34 30.49
N ASN A 340 -10.29 5.88 30.94
CA ASN A 340 -10.85 5.62 32.27
C ASN A 340 -9.86 5.89 33.44
N GLY A 341 -9.07 6.96 33.32
CA GLY A 341 -8.09 7.35 34.34
C GLY A 341 -6.81 6.52 34.34
N LYS A 342 -6.62 5.61 33.37
CA LYS A 342 -5.37 4.88 33.13
C LYS A 342 -4.71 5.37 31.85
N TRP A 343 -3.40 5.37 31.83
CA TRP A 343 -2.66 5.64 30.59
C TRP A 343 -2.61 4.39 29.71
N VAL A 344 -2.60 4.56 28.41
CA VAL A 344 -2.53 3.44 27.46
C VAL A 344 -1.18 3.47 26.77
N ALA A 345 -0.35 2.46 27.05
CA ALA A 345 0.85 2.16 26.30
C ALA A 345 0.54 1.25 25.12
N VAL A 346 1.32 1.34 24.04
CA VAL A 346 1.18 0.45 22.88
C VAL A 346 2.50 -0.28 22.60
N ARG A 347 2.40 -1.58 22.34
CA ARG A 347 3.52 -2.44 21.97
C ARG A 347 3.28 -3.05 20.60
N LEU A 348 4.26 -2.91 19.71
CA LEU A 348 4.23 -3.40 18.35
C LEU A 348 5.61 -3.91 17.92
N MET A 349 5.71 -4.50 16.73
CA MET A 349 6.98 -4.89 16.15
C MET A 349 7.81 -3.63 15.86
N ASN A 350 9.00 -3.55 16.42
CA ASN A 350 9.94 -2.44 16.20
C ASN A 350 11.39 -2.96 16.10
N SER A 351 11.72 -3.55 14.95
CA SER A 351 13.04 -4.10 14.66
C SER A 351 13.46 -3.74 13.24
N PRO A 352 13.80 -2.44 12.96
CA PRO A 352 14.09 -1.94 11.61
C PRO A 352 15.21 -2.70 10.89
N GLU A 353 16.32 -3.01 11.57
CA GLU A 353 17.44 -3.77 11.00
C GLU A 353 17.00 -5.15 10.50
N LYS A 354 16.25 -5.89 11.34
CA LYS A 354 15.70 -7.19 10.95
C LYS A 354 14.67 -7.07 9.82
N ALA A 355 13.87 -6.00 9.81
CA ALA A 355 12.88 -5.76 8.76
C ALA A 355 13.56 -5.54 7.40
N LEU A 356 14.59 -4.73 7.33
CA LEU A 356 15.40 -4.57 6.11
C LEU A 356 16.12 -5.87 5.74
N THR A 357 16.68 -6.59 6.71
CA THR A 357 17.33 -7.89 6.49
C THR A 357 16.34 -8.89 5.88
N GLN A 358 15.15 -9.06 6.45
CA GLN A 358 14.13 -9.98 5.94
C GLN A 358 13.71 -9.57 4.53
N SER A 359 13.42 -8.30 4.31
CA SER A 359 12.94 -7.77 3.04
C SER A 359 13.99 -7.92 1.93
N TYR A 360 15.26 -7.71 2.23
CA TYR A 360 16.34 -7.87 1.25
C TYR A 360 16.67 -9.34 0.99
N THR A 361 16.86 -10.16 2.02
CA THR A 361 17.33 -11.55 1.86
C THR A 361 16.31 -12.43 1.14
N ARG A 362 15.00 -12.18 1.28
CA ARG A 362 13.98 -12.90 0.52
C ARG A 362 14.10 -12.69 -0.99
N THR A 363 14.61 -11.54 -1.45
CA THR A 363 14.80 -11.27 -2.89
C THR A 363 15.88 -12.17 -3.51
N LYS A 364 16.74 -12.76 -2.69
CA LYS A 364 17.80 -13.70 -3.10
C LYS A 364 17.47 -15.16 -2.75
N ALA A 365 16.24 -15.45 -2.27
CA ALA A 365 15.79 -16.82 -2.02
C ALA A 365 15.74 -17.63 -3.33
N ARG A 366 16.00 -18.94 -3.25
CA ARG A 366 16.05 -19.83 -4.42
C ARG A 366 15.04 -20.98 -4.37
N ASP A 367 14.43 -21.19 -3.21
CA ASP A 367 13.49 -22.27 -2.94
C ASP A 367 12.62 -21.92 -1.72
N TYR A 368 11.61 -22.74 -1.46
CA TYR A 368 10.75 -22.61 -0.29
C TYR A 368 11.55 -22.56 1.03
N LYS A 369 12.60 -23.38 1.17
CA LYS A 369 13.37 -23.45 2.40
C LYS A 369 14.11 -22.15 2.70
N SER A 370 14.82 -21.59 1.73
CA SER A 370 15.55 -20.33 1.87
C SER A 370 14.60 -19.14 2.05
N PHE A 371 13.45 -19.16 1.40
CA PHE A 371 12.41 -18.15 1.61
C PHE A 371 11.85 -18.21 3.03
N LYS A 372 11.45 -19.41 3.52
CA LYS A 372 10.95 -19.61 4.89
C LYS A 372 12.00 -19.17 5.92
N GLN A 373 13.30 -19.40 5.67
CA GLN A 373 14.37 -18.94 6.57
C GLN A 373 14.36 -17.40 6.73
N SER A 374 14.05 -16.65 5.69
CA SER A 374 13.90 -15.20 5.80
C SER A 374 12.69 -14.81 6.67
N MET A 375 11.61 -15.59 6.62
CA MET A 375 10.39 -15.37 7.41
C MET A 375 10.61 -15.58 8.91
N GLU A 376 11.60 -16.39 9.33
CA GLU A 376 11.95 -16.62 10.75
C GLU A 376 12.61 -15.38 11.41
N LEU A 377 12.84 -14.30 10.67
CA LEU A 377 13.19 -12.99 11.26
C LEU A 377 12.00 -12.30 11.92
N HIS A 378 10.77 -12.71 11.60
CA HIS A 378 9.53 -12.26 12.23
C HIS A 378 9.31 -10.74 12.17
N THR A 379 9.44 -10.13 11.02
CA THR A 379 9.30 -8.68 10.88
C THR A 379 8.19 -8.24 9.91
N ASN A 380 7.48 -9.18 9.31
CA ASN A 380 6.34 -8.89 8.45
C ASN A 380 5.03 -9.00 9.26
N SER A 381 4.79 -8.02 10.14
CA SER A 381 3.75 -8.06 11.16
C SER A 381 2.34 -7.93 10.59
N SER A 382 2.16 -7.10 9.56
CA SER A 382 0.83 -6.72 9.08
C SER A 382 0.43 -7.39 7.74
N ASN A 383 1.24 -8.33 7.23
CA ASN A 383 0.96 -8.96 5.93
C ASN A 383 1.00 -10.48 5.94
N ASN A 384 0.07 -11.09 5.20
CA ASN A 384 0.19 -12.46 4.74
C ASN A 384 1.15 -12.53 3.55
N THR A 385 1.69 -13.71 3.28
CA THR A 385 2.53 -13.96 2.11
C THR A 385 2.02 -15.13 1.32
N ILE A 386 1.87 -14.94 0.01
CA ILE A 386 1.63 -15.98 -0.99
C ILE A 386 2.93 -16.23 -1.74
N PHE A 387 3.32 -17.47 -1.87
CA PHE A 387 4.60 -17.91 -2.45
C PHE A 387 4.37 -18.95 -3.54
N ALA A 388 5.22 -18.92 -4.56
CA ALA A 388 5.37 -19.99 -5.53
C ALA A 388 6.83 -20.07 -5.99
N ASP A 389 7.29 -21.26 -6.40
CA ASP A 389 8.65 -21.43 -6.88
C ASP A 389 8.76 -22.37 -8.11
N LYS A 390 10.00 -22.43 -8.62
CA LYS A 390 10.37 -23.24 -9.79
C LYS A 390 10.31 -24.74 -9.53
N ASP A 391 10.46 -25.17 -8.27
CA ASP A 391 10.35 -26.58 -7.88
C ASP A 391 8.90 -27.04 -7.83
N GLY A 392 7.94 -26.11 -7.99
CA GLY A 392 6.51 -26.37 -8.03
C GLY A 392 5.85 -26.22 -6.67
N ASP A 393 6.57 -25.78 -5.65
CA ASP A 393 6.03 -25.50 -4.34
C ASP A 393 5.16 -24.24 -4.36
N ILE A 394 3.99 -24.31 -3.72
CA ILE A 394 3.14 -23.16 -3.43
C ILE A 394 2.88 -23.07 -1.93
N ALA A 395 2.97 -21.88 -1.36
CA ALA A 395 2.80 -21.71 0.08
C ALA A 395 2.01 -20.46 0.45
N TYR A 396 1.34 -20.53 1.60
CA TYR A 396 0.70 -19.43 2.29
C TYR A 396 1.34 -19.29 3.67
N PHE A 397 1.68 -18.08 4.04
CA PHE A 397 2.09 -17.70 5.39
C PHE A 397 1.16 -16.61 5.90
N HIS A 398 0.56 -16.83 7.06
CA HIS A 398 -0.12 -15.76 7.79
C HIS A 398 0.92 -14.75 8.31
N GLY A 399 0.51 -13.61 8.86
CA GLY A 399 1.47 -12.65 9.42
C GLY A 399 2.52 -13.33 10.29
N ASN A 400 3.80 -12.98 10.12
CA ASN A 400 4.89 -13.74 10.77
C ASN A 400 5.44 -13.10 12.05
N PHE A 401 4.83 -12.00 12.51
CA PHE A 401 5.09 -11.46 13.85
C PHE A 401 3.80 -11.59 14.66
N ILE A 402 3.72 -12.64 15.45
CA ILE A 402 2.61 -12.89 16.37
C ILE A 402 3.21 -13.09 17.74
N PRO A 403 3.00 -12.16 18.69
CA PRO A 403 3.49 -12.32 20.04
C PRO A 403 2.90 -13.55 20.71
N ARG A 404 3.73 -14.28 21.46
CA ARG A 404 3.28 -15.41 22.29
C ARG A 404 2.66 -14.83 23.55
N ARG A 405 1.35 -14.94 23.64
CA ARG A 405 0.51 -14.32 24.68
C ARG A 405 -0.17 -15.37 25.56
N ASN A 406 -0.57 -14.96 26.74
CA ASN A 406 -1.39 -15.78 27.62
C ASN A 406 -2.84 -15.82 27.07
N PRO A 407 -3.37 -17.00 26.69
CA PRO A 407 -4.67 -17.12 26.04
C PRO A 407 -5.87 -16.86 26.97
N LYS A 408 -5.64 -16.58 28.24
CA LYS A 408 -6.71 -16.23 29.20
C LYS A 408 -7.24 -14.80 29.00
N PHE A 409 -6.47 -13.92 28.36
CA PHE A 409 -6.85 -12.54 28.14
C PHE A 409 -7.49 -12.35 26.76
N ASP A 410 -8.37 -11.37 26.68
CA ASP A 410 -8.95 -10.88 25.43
C ASP A 410 -8.03 -9.81 24.84
N TRP A 411 -7.13 -10.22 23.96
CA TRP A 411 -6.13 -9.36 23.35
C TRP A 411 -6.68 -8.39 22.29
N THR A 412 -7.96 -8.53 21.93
CA THR A 412 -8.65 -7.54 21.09
C THR A 412 -8.94 -6.23 21.81
N LYS A 413 -8.62 -6.15 23.11
CA LYS A 413 -8.85 -5.01 24.00
C LYS A 413 -7.58 -4.70 24.78
N PRO A 414 -7.43 -3.46 25.25
CA PRO A 414 -6.35 -3.13 26.18
C PRO A 414 -6.35 -4.04 27.41
N VAL A 415 -5.20 -4.64 27.72
CA VAL A 415 -5.00 -5.50 28.90
C VAL A 415 -4.44 -4.72 30.09
N ASP A 416 -4.53 -5.26 31.31
CA ASP A 416 -3.98 -4.60 32.51
C ASP A 416 -2.45 -4.66 32.52
N GLY A 417 -1.77 -3.53 32.27
CA GLY A 417 -0.30 -3.43 32.25
C GLY A 417 0.35 -3.68 33.62
N SER A 418 -0.42 -3.67 34.72
CA SER A 418 0.10 -4.01 36.05
C SER A 418 0.16 -5.52 36.32
N ASP A 419 -0.54 -6.34 35.51
CA ASP A 419 -0.53 -7.81 35.66
C ASP A 419 0.62 -8.40 34.84
N THR A 420 1.59 -9.00 35.52
CA THR A 420 2.75 -9.64 34.89
C THR A 420 2.39 -10.82 33.98
N ALA A 421 1.15 -11.35 34.07
CA ALA A 421 0.68 -12.41 33.18
C ALA A 421 0.28 -11.90 31.78
N THR A 422 0.28 -10.58 31.56
CA THR A 422 0.05 -9.95 30.25
C THR A 422 1.33 -9.70 29.46
N GLU A 423 2.48 -10.13 29.95
CA GLU A 423 3.74 -10.01 29.22
C GLU A 423 3.79 -10.90 27.96
N TRP A 424 4.49 -10.41 26.95
CA TRP A 424 4.87 -11.23 25.81
C TRP A 424 6.01 -12.20 26.17
N HIS A 425 5.86 -13.45 25.77
CA HIS A 425 6.87 -14.49 25.97
C HIS A 425 7.59 -14.86 24.65
N GLY A 426 8.04 -13.88 23.91
CA GLY A 426 8.62 -14.02 22.57
C GLY A 426 7.56 -13.96 21.48
N VAL A 427 7.86 -14.53 20.31
CA VAL A 427 6.94 -14.64 19.16
C VAL A 427 6.70 -16.10 18.80
N LEU A 428 5.60 -16.40 18.13
CA LEU A 428 5.35 -17.71 17.55
C LEU A 428 6.30 -17.94 16.37
N SER A 429 6.86 -19.13 16.24
CA SER A 429 7.60 -19.53 15.04
C SER A 429 6.67 -19.58 13.82
N VAL A 430 7.21 -19.57 12.62
CA VAL A 430 6.42 -19.68 11.39
C VAL A 430 5.55 -20.95 11.41
N ASP A 431 6.08 -22.06 11.93
CA ASP A 431 5.36 -23.34 12.04
C ASP A 431 4.24 -23.34 13.09
N GLU A 432 4.22 -22.41 14.03
CA GLU A 432 3.14 -22.23 15.02
C GLU A 432 2.05 -21.27 14.56
N THR A 433 2.24 -20.61 13.40
CA THR A 433 1.24 -19.69 12.81
C THR A 433 0.47 -20.40 11.68
N PRO A 434 -0.72 -19.92 11.28
CA PRO A 434 -1.42 -20.49 10.13
C PRO A 434 -0.56 -20.41 8.87
N HIS A 435 -0.20 -21.55 8.32
CA HIS A 435 0.57 -21.66 7.08
C HIS A 435 0.12 -22.89 6.27
N LEU A 436 0.47 -22.90 5.00
CA LEU A 436 0.21 -24.01 4.08
C LEU A 436 1.44 -24.22 3.18
N LEU A 437 1.75 -25.46 2.90
CA LEU A 437 2.66 -25.86 1.84
C LEU A 437 1.96 -26.95 1.01
N ASN A 438 1.88 -26.75 -0.30
CA ASN A 438 1.34 -27.72 -1.27
C ASN A 438 -0.03 -28.31 -0.88
N PRO A 439 -1.06 -27.48 -0.66
CA PRO A 439 -2.38 -27.98 -0.27
C PRO A 439 -2.95 -28.89 -1.37
N THR A 440 -3.69 -29.93 -0.99
CA THR A 440 -4.27 -30.91 -1.93
C THR A 440 -5.29 -30.31 -2.90
N SER A 441 -5.81 -29.11 -2.64
CA SER A 441 -6.60 -28.32 -3.58
C SER A 441 -5.82 -27.95 -4.86
N GLY A 442 -4.48 -27.88 -4.78
CA GLY A 442 -3.60 -27.45 -5.86
C GLY A 442 -3.71 -25.95 -6.15
N TRP A 443 -4.29 -25.18 -5.25
CA TRP A 443 -4.33 -23.71 -5.27
C TRP A 443 -4.42 -23.17 -3.86
N LEU A 444 -3.97 -21.93 -3.70
CA LEU A 444 -4.18 -21.14 -2.51
C LEU A 444 -4.31 -19.66 -2.86
N TYR A 445 -4.99 -18.91 -2.00
CA TYR A 445 -5.20 -17.48 -2.20
C TYR A 445 -5.27 -16.72 -0.86
N ASN A 446 -5.14 -15.41 -0.95
CA ASN A 446 -5.60 -14.48 0.06
C ASN A 446 -6.09 -13.19 -0.61
N SER A 447 -7.20 -12.66 -0.10
CA SER A 447 -7.84 -11.40 -0.50
C SER A 447 -8.12 -10.52 0.73
N ASN A 448 -7.17 -10.47 1.68
CA ASN A 448 -7.26 -9.80 2.98
C ASN A 448 -8.34 -10.41 3.91
N ASN A 449 -8.74 -11.63 3.64
CA ASN A 449 -9.62 -12.42 4.47
C ASN A 449 -8.81 -13.28 5.46
N TRP A 450 -9.51 -13.96 6.35
CA TRP A 450 -8.91 -14.90 7.29
C TRP A 450 -8.23 -16.09 6.59
N PRO A 451 -7.30 -16.82 7.29
CA PRO A 451 -6.59 -17.95 6.69
C PRO A 451 -7.45 -19.22 6.51
N TRP A 452 -8.64 -19.26 7.12
CA TRP A 452 -9.48 -20.47 7.23
C TRP A 452 -10.17 -20.89 5.92
N SER A 453 -10.04 -20.12 4.87
CA SER A 453 -10.55 -20.41 3.52
C SER A 453 -9.46 -20.37 2.43
N ALA A 454 -8.20 -20.15 2.81
CA ALA A 454 -7.08 -19.91 1.89
C ALA A 454 -6.85 -20.99 0.82
N ALA A 455 -7.30 -22.24 1.03
CA ALA A 455 -7.13 -23.36 0.11
C ALA A 455 -8.37 -24.30 0.08
N GLY A 456 -9.57 -23.75 0.29
CA GLY A 456 -10.82 -24.53 0.36
C GLY A 456 -10.79 -25.55 1.49
N ALA A 457 -11.07 -26.80 1.20
CA ALA A 457 -11.07 -27.88 2.21
C ALA A 457 -9.68 -28.15 2.83
N SER A 458 -8.60 -27.71 2.17
CA SER A 458 -7.22 -27.86 2.63
C SER A 458 -6.73 -26.70 3.50
N SER A 459 -7.60 -25.72 3.81
CA SER A 459 -7.26 -24.55 4.61
C SER A 459 -6.89 -24.91 6.04
N PRO A 460 -6.09 -24.07 6.73
CA PRO A 460 -5.86 -24.19 8.17
C PRO A 460 -7.18 -24.18 8.93
N LYS A 461 -7.24 -24.84 10.09
CA LYS A 461 -8.44 -24.87 10.94
C LYS A 461 -8.27 -23.95 12.12
N ARG A 462 -9.26 -23.08 12.34
CA ARG A 462 -9.22 -22.11 13.44
C ARG A 462 -8.95 -22.72 14.81
N GLY A 463 -9.49 -23.93 15.07
CA GLY A 463 -9.33 -24.63 16.35
C GLY A 463 -7.91 -25.14 16.63
N ASP A 464 -7.01 -25.13 15.65
CA ASP A 464 -5.63 -25.60 15.82
C ASP A 464 -4.70 -24.49 16.35
N TYR A 465 -5.20 -23.23 16.44
CA TYR A 465 -4.43 -22.05 16.80
C TYR A 465 -5.04 -21.29 17.97
N PRO A 466 -4.22 -20.55 18.76
CA PRO A 466 -4.75 -19.64 19.77
C PRO A 466 -5.71 -18.60 19.17
N ALA A 467 -6.74 -18.23 19.93
CA ALA A 467 -7.77 -17.29 19.44
C ALA A 467 -7.22 -15.93 19.03
N TYR A 468 -6.11 -15.50 19.63
CA TYR A 468 -5.47 -14.20 19.33
C TYR A 468 -4.63 -14.18 18.05
N VAL A 469 -4.51 -15.29 17.32
CA VAL A 469 -3.70 -15.33 16.09
C VAL A 469 -4.36 -14.58 14.94
N GLU A 470 -5.69 -14.64 14.85
CA GLU A 470 -6.47 -13.90 13.84
C GLU A 470 -7.76 -13.41 14.48
N THR A 471 -7.89 -12.11 14.66
CA THR A 471 -9.01 -11.48 15.34
C THR A 471 -9.73 -10.43 14.51
N GLY A 472 -9.12 -9.96 13.43
CA GLY A 472 -9.56 -8.77 12.69
C GLY A 472 -10.34 -9.03 11.42
N ASN A 473 -10.17 -10.19 10.79
CA ASN A 473 -10.77 -10.46 9.48
C ASN A 473 -11.83 -11.57 9.51
N GLU A 474 -12.74 -11.47 8.55
CA GLU A 474 -13.71 -12.48 8.20
C GLU A 474 -13.58 -12.85 6.72
N GLU A 475 -14.44 -13.72 6.21
CA GLU A 475 -14.54 -13.98 4.78
C GLU A 475 -15.08 -12.72 4.07
N SER A 476 -14.42 -12.35 3.00
CA SER A 476 -14.78 -11.18 2.22
C SER A 476 -15.54 -11.56 0.94
N TRP A 477 -16.26 -10.60 0.35
CA TRP A 477 -16.89 -10.83 -0.97
C TRP A 477 -15.87 -11.22 -2.04
N ARG A 478 -14.63 -10.68 -1.96
CA ARG A 478 -13.53 -11.10 -2.83
C ARG A 478 -13.08 -12.53 -2.56
N GLY A 479 -13.09 -12.97 -1.31
CA GLY A 479 -12.77 -14.34 -0.93
C GLY A 479 -13.78 -15.33 -1.52
N TYR A 480 -15.08 -15.05 -1.40
CA TYR A 480 -16.12 -15.84 -2.09
C TYR A 480 -15.92 -15.89 -3.60
N HIS A 481 -15.53 -14.77 -4.20
CA HIS A 481 -15.24 -14.70 -5.64
C HIS A 481 -13.99 -15.52 -6.00
N ALA A 482 -12.91 -15.38 -5.24
CA ALA A 482 -11.68 -16.14 -5.47
C ALA A 482 -11.93 -17.66 -5.41
N ILE A 483 -12.64 -18.13 -4.38
CA ILE A 483 -13.04 -19.54 -4.28
C ILE A 483 -13.84 -19.97 -5.50
N ARG A 484 -14.78 -19.14 -5.99
CA ARG A 484 -15.61 -19.44 -7.17
C ARG A 484 -14.77 -19.64 -8.45
N VAL A 485 -13.75 -18.80 -8.68
CA VAL A 485 -12.93 -18.86 -9.90
C VAL A 485 -11.81 -19.91 -9.83
N LEU A 486 -11.41 -20.32 -8.61
CA LEU A 486 -10.32 -21.27 -8.37
C LEU A 486 -10.81 -22.71 -8.18
N SER A 487 -11.97 -22.90 -7.51
CA SER A 487 -12.49 -24.23 -7.19
C SER A 487 -12.83 -25.04 -8.43
N ASN A 488 -12.50 -26.33 -8.40
CA ASN A 488 -12.81 -27.30 -9.45
C ASN A 488 -12.26 -26.95 -10.84
N ARG A 489 -11.32 -26.01 -10.92
CA ARG A 489 -10.67 -25.60 -12.15
C ARG A 489 -9.26 -26.18 -12.19
N LYS A 490 -8.96 -26.80 -13.34
CA LYS A 490 -7.64 -27.26 -13.75
C LYS A 490 -7.28 -26.58 -15.06
N ASN A 491 -6.09 -26.79 -15.55
CA ASN A 491 -5.61 -26.20 -16.80
C ASN A 491 -5.46 -24.67 -16.73
N PHE A 492 -4.92 -24.15 -15.61
CA PHE A 492 -4.51 -22.76 -15.55
C PHE A 492 -3.30 -22.53 -16.46
N SER A 493 -3.29 -21.38 -17.11
CA SER A 493 -2.16 -20.80 -17.81
C SER A 493 -2.03 -19.34 -17.34
N ILE A 494 -0.98 -18.63 -17.73
CA ILE A 494 -0.86 -17.19 -17.49
C ILE A 494 -2.14 -16.44 -17.92
N ALA A 495 -2.64 -16.75 -19.14
CA ALA A 495 -3.87 -16.12 -19.65
C ALA A 495 -5.11 -16.48 -18.82
N ALA A 496 -5.21 -17.75 -18.37
CA ALA A 496 -6.33 -18.21 -17.57
C ALA A 496 -6.34 -17.63 -16.14
N LEU A 497 -5.16 -17.46 -15.51
CA LEU A 497 -5.05 -16.86 -14.21
C LEU A 497 -5.29 -15.34 -14.29
N ARG A 498 -4.77 -14.65 -15.34
CA ARG A 498 -5.15 -13.25 -15.62
C ARG A 498 -6.66 -13.11 -15.79
N ALA A 499 -7.32 -13.98 -16.57
CA ALA A 499 -8.77 -13.93 -16.76
C ALA A 499 -9.54 -14.16 -15.45
N ALA A 500 -9.03 -15.00 -14.54
CA ALA A 500 -9.61 -15.19 -13.21
C ALA A 500 -9.45 -13.93 -12.34
N ALA A 501 -8.29 -13.26 -12.36
CA ALA A 501 -8.05 -12.01 -11.64
C ALA A 501 -8.95 -10.85 -12.11
N TYR A 502 -9.40 -10.88 -13.36
CA TYR A 502 -10.31 -9.91 -13.96
C TYR A 502 -11.72 -10.45 -14.20
N ASP A 503 -12.12 -11.55 -13.54
CA ASP A 503 -13.51 -12.02 -13.61
C ASP A 503 -14.45 -10.94 -13.09
N SER A 504 -15.53 -10.69 -13.86
CA SER A 504 -16.39 -9.54 -13.65
C SER A 504 -17.52 -9.74 -12.65
N TYR A 505 -17.61 -10.91 -12.04
CA TYR A 505 -18.70 -11.24 -11.12
C TYR A 505 -18.64 -10.43 -9.82
N LEU A 506 -19.82 -10.08 -9.28
CA LEU A 506 -19.98 -9.27 -8.07
C LEU A 506 -20.83 -10.02 -7.04
N PRO A 507 -20.24 -10.91 -6.22
CA PRO A 507 -20.97 -11.77 -5.29
C PRO A 507 -21.77 -10.99 -4.23
N ALA A 508 -21.38 -9.77 -3.86
CA ALA A 508 -22.18 -8.95 -2.97
C ALA A 508 -23.59 -8.71 -3.52
N PHE A 509 -23.70 -8.37 -4.80
CA PHE A 509 -25.00 -8.12 -5.42
C PHE A 509 -25.82 -9.38 -5.66
N GLU A 510 -25.20 -10.54 -5.82
CA GLU A 510 -25.92 -11.82 -5.82
C GLU A 510 -26.71 -12.02 -4.52
N LYS A 511 -26.22 -11.53 -3.39
CA LYS A 511 -26.89 -11.60 -2.08
C LYS A 511 -27.79 -10.41 -1.79
N MET A 512 -27.43 -9.21 -2.24
CA MET A 512 -28.15 -7.98 -1.94
C MET A 512 -29.38 -7.77 -2.81
N ILE A 513 -29.34 -8.12 -4.10
CA ILE A 513 -30.44 -7.86 -5.06
C ILE A 513 -31.70 -8.69 -4.79
N PRO A 514 -31.65 -10.00 -4.48
CA PRO A 514 -32.86 -10.78 -4.26
C PRO A 514 -33.81 -10.23 -3.18
N PRO A 515 -33.34 -9.77 -1.98
CA PRO A 515 -34.19 -9.12 -1.00
C PRO A 515 -34.84 -7.81 -1.50
N LEU A 516 -34.15 -7.03 -2.35
CA LEU A 516 -34.70 -5.83 -2.98
C LEU A 516 -35.84 -6.20 -3.94
N LEU A 517 -35.63 -7.20 -4.80
CA LEU A 517 -36.66 -7.67 -5.75
C LEU A 517 -37.90 -8.19 -5.01
N ALA A 518 -37.70 -8.96 -3.95
CA ALA A 518 -38.79 -9.44 -3.11
C ALA A 518 -39.56 -8.27 -2.44
N SER A 519 -38.86 -7.23 -1.99
CA SER A 519 -39.46 -6.03 -1.42
C SER A 519 -40.35 -5.31 -2.47
N TYR A 520 -39.91 -5.20 -3.72
CA TYR A 520 -40.67 -4.62 -4.79
C TYR A 520 -41.89 -5.48 -5.18
N ASP A 521 -41.75 -6.80 -5.24
CA ASP A 521 -42.85 -7.71 -5.63
C ASP A 521 -44.02 -7.63 -4.64
N GLN A 522 -43.74 -7.37 -3.37
CA GLN A 522 -44.72 -7.20 -2.30
C GLN A 522 -45.49 -5.85 -2.33
N LEU A 523 -45.00 -4.85 -3.08
CA LEU A 523 -45.70 -3.57 -3.19
C LEU A 523 -47.07 -3.72 -3.80
N PRO A 524 -48.11 -3.07 -3.23
CA PRO A 524 -49.41 -2.94 -3.88
C PRO A 524 -49.30 -2.25 -5.26
N ALA A 525 -50.18 -2.62 -6.19
CA ALA A 525 -50.19 -2.00 -7.51
C ALA A 525 -50.46 -0.47 -7.46
N SER A 526 -51.12 0.00 -6.39
CA SER A 526 -51.39 1.42 -6.15
C SER A 526 -50.22 2.19 -5.52
N ASP A 527 -49.13 1.52 -5.12
CA ASP A 527 -47.99 2.18 -4.52
C ASP A 527 -47.24 3.00 -5.59
N PRO A 528 -46.93 4.28 -5.34
CA PRO A 528 -46.19 5.11 -6.30
C PRO A 528 -44.83 4.55 -6.71
N LEU A 529 -44.12 3.85 -5.79
CA LEU A 529 -42.83 3.23 -6.07
C LEU A 529 -42.96 2.06 -7.07
N LYS A 530 -44.12 1.41 -7.14
CA LYS A 530 -44.39 0.31 -8.08
C LYS A 530 -44.20 0.75 -9.53
N ALA A 531 -44.81 1.90 -9.90
CA ALA A 531 -44.65 2.48 -11.23
C ALA A 531 -43.27 3.14 -11.42
N LYS A 532 -42.78 3.89 -10.42
CA LYS A 532 -41.52 4.62 -10.50
C LYS A 532 -40.32 3.69 -10.73
N LEU A 533 -40.29 2.52 -10.10
CA LEU A 533 -39.14 1.62 -10.10
C LEU A 533 -39.25 0.43 -11.05
N ALA A 534 -40.32 0.33 -11.85
CA ALA A 534 -40.59 -0.82 -12.72
C ALA A 534 -39.43 -1.13 -13.67
N ASP A 535 -38.90 -0.13 -14.36
CA ASP A 535 -37.79 -0.28 -15.29
C ASP A 535 -36.47 -0.61 -14.60
N GLN A 536 -36.19 0.02 -13.46
CA GLN A 536 -34.97 -0.24 -12.64
C GLN A 536 -34.95 -1.70 -12.13
N ILE A 537 -36.07 -2.16 -11.60
CA ILE A 537 -36.25 -3.54 -11.15
C ILE A 537 -36.11 -4.54 -12.30
N ALA A 538 -36.69 -4.23 -13.46
CA ALA A 538 -36.55 -5.08 -14.65
C ALA A 538 -35.07 -5.23 -15.06
N GLN A 539 -34.29 -4.14 -15.03
CA GLN A 539 -32.85 -4.17 -15.31
C GLN A 539 -32.08 -5.02 -14.29
N LEU A 540 -32.33 -4.83 -12.98
CA LEU A 540 -31.65 -5.59 -11.93
C LEU A 540 -32.07 -7.06 -11.93
N ARG A 541 -33.32 -7.39 -12.27
CA ARG A 541 -33.82 -8.77 -12.37
C ARG A 541 -33.18 -9.56 -13.51
N ALA A 542 -32.85 -8.89 -14.62
CA ALA A 542 -32.21 -9.47 -15.79
C ALA A 542 -30.68 -9.50 -15.71
N TRP A 543 -30.11 -8.87 -14.68
CA TRP A 543 -28.66 -8.72 -14.55
C TRP A 543 -28.00 -10.00 -14.06
N ASP A 544 -26.85 -10.33 -14.67
CA ASP A 544 -26.02 -11.50 -14.36
C ASP A 544 -24.97 -11.24 -13.24
N TYR A 545 -25.09 -10.10 -12.55
CA TYR A 545 -24.16 -9.64 -11.50
C TYR A 545 -22.73 -9.43 -11.99
N ARG A 546 -22.56 -9.08 -13.26
CA ARG A 546 -21.24 -8.82 -13.84
C ARG A 546 -21.06 -7.35 -14.19
N TRP A 547 -19.91 -6.81 -13.81
CA TRP A 547 -19.56 -5.47 -14.22
C TRP A 547 -19.17 -5.43 -15.71
N GLY A 548 -19.30 -4.26 -16.30
CA GLY A 548 -18.87 -3.99 -17.67
C GLY A 548 -18.96 -2.51 -17.99
N VAL A 549 -18.08 -2.01 -18.85
CA VAL A 549 -18.04 -0.59 -19.24
C VAL A 549 -19.37 -0.08 -19.81
N ALA A 550 -20.15 -0.91 -20.49
CA ALA A 550 -21.44 -0.55 -21.05
C ALA A 550 -22.63 -0.91 -20.13
N SER A 551 -22.39 -1.48 -18.95
CA SER A 551 -23.43 -2.00 -18.07
C SER A 551 -24.17 -0.88 -17.36
N VAL A 552 -25.47 -0.76 -17.63
CA VAL A 552 -26.41 0.09 -16.87
C VAL A 552 -26.76 -0.54 -15.51
N PRO A 553 -27.01 -1.87 -15.42
CA PRO A 553 -27.25 -2.49 -14.13
C PRO A 553 -26.10 -2.34 -13.13
N THR A 554 -24.83 -2.35 -13.58
CA THR A 554 -23.68 -2.07 -12.70
C THR A 554 -23.78 -0.68 -12.07
N SER A 555 -24.06 0.36 -12.87
CA SER A 555 -24.23 1.73 -12.36
C SER A 555 -25.34 1.81 -11.32
N LEU A 556 -26.50 1.25 -11.65
CA LEU A 556 -27.67 1.28 -10.77
C LEU A 556 -27.42 0.51 -9.46
N ALA A 557 -26.82 -0.69 -9.55
CA ALA A 557 -26.53 -1.54 -8.40
C ALA A 557 -25.49 -0.91 -7.46
N VAL A 558 -24.42 -0.34 -8.00
CA VAL A 558 -23.40 0.34 -7.20
C VAL A 558 -23.99 1.56 -6.47
N PHE A 559 -24.72 2.43 -7.18
CA PHE A 559 -25.37 3.60 -6.56
C PHE A 559 -26.40 3.18 -5.50
N TRP A 560 -27.18 2.14 -5.77
CA TRP A 560 -28.11 1.58 -4.79
C TRP A 560 -27.39 0.98 -3.58
N GLY A 561 -26.35 0.20 -3.81
CA GLY A 561 -25.57 -0.44 -2.76
C GLY A 561 -24.95 0.58 -1.82
N GLU A 562 -24.31 1.64 -2.35
CA GLU A 562 -23.78 2.75 -1.55
C GLU A 562 -24.89 3.44 -0.74
N GLU A 563 -26.04 3.73 -1.36
CA GLU A 563 -27.11 4.43 -0.69
C GLU A 563 -27.81 3.59 0.38
N VAL A 564 -28.09 2.29 0.13
CA VAL A 564 -28.75 1.44 1.13
C VAL A 564 -27.85 1.20 2.33
N THR A 565 -26.55 0.92 2.10
CA THR A 565 -25.61 0.68 3.19
C THR A 565 -25.35 1.94 4.02
N ARG A 566 -25.25 3.11 3.36
CA ARG A 566 -25.16 4.40 4.06
C ARG A 566 -26.36 4.65 4.98
N ARG A 567 -27.60 4.37 4.50
CA ARG A 567 -28.82 4.57 5.27
C ARG A 567 -28.90 3.65 6.49
N VAL A 568 -28.50 2.40 6.35
CA VAL A 568 -28.62 1.40 7.43
C VAL A 568 -27.40 1.35 8.37
N ALA A 569 -26.31 2.07 8.06
CA ALA A 569 -25.08 2.04 8.84
C ALA A 569 -25.25 2.36 10.34
N PRO A 570 -26.09 3.34 10.77
CA PRO A 570 -26.31 3.60 12.19
C PRO A 570 -26.95 2.41 12.92
N GLU A 571 -27.97 1.78 12.33
CA GLU A 571 -28.66 0.63 12.88
C GLU A 571 -27.74 -0.62 12.91
N ALA A 572 -27.00 -0.83 11.82
CA ALA A 572 -26.04 -1.93 11.70
C ALA A 572 -25.00 -1.87 12.83
N ARG A 573 -24.39 -0.69 13.05
CA ARG A 573 -23.43 -0.47 14.15
C ARG A 573 -24.02 -0.77 15.52
N ARG A 574 -25.27 -0.36 15.76
CA ARG A 574 -25.96 -0.59 17.05
C ARG A 574 -26.11 -2.09 17.38
N VAL A 575 -26.19 -2.94 16.37
CA VAL A 575 -26.36 -4.41 16.54
C VAL A 575 -25.10 -5.20 16.22
N GLY A 576 -23.96 -4.54 16.01
CA GLY A 576 -22.67 -5.20 15.74
C GLY A 576 -22.58 -5.91 14.39
N MET A 577 -23.34 -5.44 13.37
CA MET A 577 -23.33 -6.00 12.03
C MET A 577 -22.64 -5.06 11.03
N SER A 578 -22.06 -5.61 9.96
CA SER A 578 -21.66 -4.80 8.83
C SER A 578 -22.88 -4.19 8.12
N PRO A 579 -22.78 -2.99 7.54
CA PRO A 579 -23.90 -2.39 6.79
C PRO A 579 -24.40 -3.27 5.63
N ASP A 580 -23.49 -3.98 4.96
CA ASP A 580 -23.83 -4.90 3.86
C ASP A 580 -24.67 -6.08 4.36
N GLN A 581 -24.23 -6.72 5.46
CA GLN A 581 -24.97 -7.82 6.08
C GLN A 581 -26.34 -7.35 6.60
N TYR A 582 -26.39 -6.17 7.21
CA TYR A 582 -27.66 -5.59 7.67
C TYR A 582 -28.60 -5.29 6.49
N ALA A 583 -28.07 -4.77 5.38
CA ALA A 583 -28.88 -4.51 4.16
C ALA A 583 -29.47 -5.81 3.59
N ILE A 584 -28.74 -6.92 3.65
CA ILE A 584 -29.21 -8.24 3.21
C ILE A 584 -30.27 -8.78 4.15
N GLU A 585 -30.00 -8.84 5.46
CA GLU A 585 -30.74 -9.64 6.41
C GLU A 585 -31.83 -8.87 7.15
N ARG A 586 -31.65 -7.57 7.41
CA ARG A 586 -32.46 -6.80 8.35
C ARG A 586 -33.08 -5.52 7.82
N ALA A 587 -32.58 -4.95 6.72
CA ALA A 587 -33.17 -3.75 6.15
C ALA A 587 -34.65 -3.99 5.81
N THR A 588 -35.49 -3.01 6.08
CA THR A 588 -36.93 -3.09 5.76
C THR A 588 -37.16 -2.99 4.24
N PRO A 589 -38.29 -3.50 3.73
CA PRO A 589 -38.68 -3.29 2.31
C PRO A 589 -38.62 -1.81 1.90
N GLN A 590 -39.10 -0.92 2.77
CA GLN A 590 -39.11 0.52 2.51
C GLN A 590 -37.69 1.09 2.40
N GLN A 591 -36.76 0.72 3.31
CA GLN A 591 -35.36 1.19 3.25
C GLN A 591 -34.69 0.79 1.94
N ARG A 592 -34.90 -0.47 1.47
CA ARG A 592 -34.33 -0.94 0.20
C ARG A 592 -34.89 -0.19 -1.02
N LEU A 593 -36.21 0.03 -1.06
CA LEU A 593 -36.88 0.67 -2.18
C LEU A 593 -36.62 2.17 -2.24
N ASP A 594 -36.65 2.86 -1.10
CA ASP A 594 -36.30 4.29 -1.03
C ASP A 594 -34.84 4.54 -1.42
N ALA A 595 -33.95 3.64 -1.08
CA ALA A 595 -32.55 3.70 -1.51
C ALA A 595 -32.43 3.53 -3.05
N LEU A 596 -33.24 2.64 -3.66
CA LEU A 596 -33.24 2.47 -5.13
C LEU A 596 -33.81 3.70 -5.82
N ALA A 597 -34.90 4.29 -5.29
CA ALA A 597 -35.45 5.52 -5.80
C ALA A 597 -34.44 6.67 -5.76
N ALA A 598 -33.75 6.84 -4.61
CA ALA A 598 -32.75 7.87 -4.45
C ALA A 598 -31.53 7.66 -5.37
N ALA A 599 -31.06 6.42 -5.54
CA ALA A 599 -29.99 6.08 -6.47
C ALA A 599 -30.35 6.40 -7.92
N SER A 600 -31.57 6.03 -8.32
CA SER A 600 -32.11 6.35 -9.66
C SER A 600 -32.21 7.87 -9.89
N ASP A 601 -32.73 8.61 -8.90
CA ASP A 601 -32.85 10.06 -8.97
C ASP A 601 -31.48 10.74 -9.03
N LYS A 602 -30.49 10.23 -8.26
CA LYS A 602 -29.12 10.74 -8.28
C LYS A 602 -28.44 10.51 -9.63
N LEU A 603 -28.56 9.32 -10.22
CA LEU A 603 -28.03 9.03 -11.56
C LEU A 603 -28.63 9.99 -12.59
N ALA A 604 -29.94 10.23 -12.54
CA ALA A 604 -30.59 11.17 -13.44
C ALA A 604 -30.10 12.62 -13.24
N ALA A 605 -29.92 13.05 -12.00
CA ALA A 605 -29.44 14.40 -11.68
C ALA A 605 -27.97 14.63 -12.08
N ASP A 606 -27.13 13.64 -11.88
CA ASP A 606 -25.69 13.76 -12.15
C ASP A 606 -25.38 13.58 -13.65
N PHE A 607 -26.06 12.65 -14.33
CA PHE A 607 -25.73 12.20 -15.70
C PHE A 607 -26.87 12.41 -16.72
N GLY A 608 -27.96 13.03 -16.33
CA GLY A 608 -29.10 13.35 -17.22
C GLY A 608 -30.13 12.21 -17.37
N ALA A 609 -29.76 10.97 -17.02
CA ALA A 609 -30.68 9.83 -17.03
C ALA A 609 -30.21 8.77 -16.02
N TRP A 610 -31.17 8.04 -15.43
CA TRP A 610 -30.78 6.91 -14.57
C TRP A 610 -30.19 5.74 -15.37
N LYS A 611 -30.57 5.60 -16.66
CA LYS A 611 -29.98 4.62 -17.60
C LYS A 611 -28.61 5.11 -18.07
N THR A 612 -27.65 5.20 -17.17
CA THR A 612 -26.29 5.63 -17.45
C THR A 612 -25.33 4.44 -17.48
N ALA A 613 -24.54 4.30 -18.54
CA ALA A 613 -23.54 3.25 -18.64
C ALA A 613 -22.39 3.48 -17.65
N TRP A 614 -21.83 2.40 -17.08
CA TRP A 614 -20.77 2.48 -16.07
C TRP A 614 -19.54 3.26 -16.56
N ARG A 615 -19.18 3.18 -17.85
CA ARG A 615 -18.08 3.94 -18.46
C ARG A 615 -18.24 5.46 -18.36
N ASP A 616 -19.45 5.97 -18.25
CA ASP A 616 -19.70 7.41 -18.18
C ASP A 616 -19.51 7.95 -16.75
N ILE A 617 -19.39 7.05 -15.78
CA ILE A 617 -19.23 7.29 -14.35
C ILE A 617 -17.81 6.99 -13.90
N ASN A 618 -17.34 5.77 -14.08
CA ASN A 618 -16.15 5.19 -13.46
C ASN A 618 -14.91 5.37 -14.33
N ARG A 619 -13.97 6.22 -13.89
CA ARG A 619 -12.91 6.76 -14.75
C ARG A 619 -11.54 6.72 -14.08
N PHE A 620 -10.54 6.27 -14.82
CA PHE A 620 -9.13 6.49 -14.50
C PHE A 620 -8.68 7.84 -15.07
N GLN A 621 -8.07 8.69 -14.23
CA GLN A 621 -7.53 9.98 -14.66
C GLN A 621 -6.21 10.25 -13.92
N ARG A 622 -5.18 10.64 -14.65
CA ARG A 622 -3.92 11.15 -14.15
C ARG A 622 -3.54 12.36 -14.98
N LEU A 623 -3.65 13.56 -14.40
CA LEU A 623 -3.44 14.83 -15.13
C LEU A 623 -2.08 15.44 -14.84
N THR A 624 -1.56 15.26 -13.63
CA THR A 624 -0.29 15.85 -13.17
C THR A 624 0.54 14.82 -12.43
N GLY A 625 1.81 15.16 -12.18
CA GLY A 625 2.70 14.39 -11.29
C GLY A 625 2.47 14.64 -9.79
N ASP A 626 1.47 15.44 -9.42
CA ASP A 626 1.16 15.73 -8.03
C ASP A 626 0.72 14.47 -7.29
N ILE A 627 0.99 14.43 -6.00
CA ILE A 627 0.55 13.33 -5.13
C ILE A 627 -0.98 13.34 -5.06
N VAL A 628 -1.58 14.50 -4.80
CA VAL A 628 -3.03 14.70 -4.86
C VAL A 628 -3.44 15.11 -6.28
N GLN A 629 -4.21 14.27 -6.95
CA GLN A 629 -4.61 14.51 -8.33
C GLN A 629 -5.73 15.56 -8.44
N PRO A 630 -5.61 16.55 -9.34
CA PRO A 630 -6.65 17.55 -9.59
C PRO A 630 -7.70 17.01 -10.57
N PHE A 631 -8.62 16.15 -10.08
CA PHE A 631 -9.63 15.55 -10.93
C PHE A 631 -10.57 16.57 -11.59
N ASN A 632 -10.93 16.30 -12.86
CA ASN A 632 -11.68 17.23 -13.70
C ASN A 632 -12.52 16.48 -14.73
N ASP A 633 -13.85 16.70 -14.74
CA ASP A 633 -14.78 16.06 -15.68
C ASP A 633 -14.56 16.45 -17.16
N ALA A 634 -13.94 17.60 -17.42
CA ALA A 634 -13.60 18.06 -18.76
C ALA A 634 -12.24 17.50 -19.26
N GLY A 635 -11.38 17.02 -18.34
CA GLY A 635 -10.08 16.46 -18.68
C GLY A 635 -10.17 15.06 -19.30
N PRO A 636 -9.09 14.62 -19.99
CA PRO A 636 -9.03 13.27 -20.55
C PRO A 636 -9.07 12.24 -19.45
N SER A 637 -9.79 11.14 -19.67
CA SER A 637 -9.87 10.03 -18.73
C SER A 637 -10.26 8.73 -19.42
N THR A 638 -9.84 7.59 -18.89
CA THR A 638 -10.08 6.26 -19.45
C THR A 638 -11.22 5.56 -18.69
N PRO A 639 -12.24 5.00 -19.38
CA PRO A 639 -13.28 4.22 -18.72
C PRO A 639 -12.73 2.95 -18.10
N VAL A 640 -13.15 2.63 -16.88
CA VAL A 640 -12.78 1.39 -16.17
C VAL A 640 -14.03 0.56 -15.91
N GLY A 641 -13.99 -0.73 -16.29
CA GLY A 641 -15.13 -1.63 -16.13
C GLY A 641 -15.27 -2.18 -14.72
N PHE A 642 -14.16 -2.53 -14.09
CA PHE A 642 -14.17 -3.15 -12.76
C PHE A 642 -14.49 -2.12 -11.66
N THR A 643 -15.03 -2.63 -10.54
CA THR A 643 -15.58 -1.82 -9.45
C THR A 643 -14.71 -1.92 -8.19
N SER A 644 -15.18 -1.31 -7.11
CA SER A 644 -14.59 -1.48 -5.78
C SER A 644 -14.58 -2.95 -5.34
N SER A 645 -13.51 -3.35 -4.67
CA SER A 645 -13.35 -4.64 -3.98
C SER A 645 -14.46 -4.92 -2.96
N ARG A 646 -15.10 -3.87 -2.44
CA ARG A 646 -16.25 -3.95 -1.54
C ARG A 646 -17.39 -4.81 -2.11
N TRP A 647 -17.61 -4.77 -3.40
CA TRP A 647 -18.66 -5.54 -4.07
C TRP A 647 -18.22 -6.94 -4.50
N GLY A 648 -16.97 -7.30 -4.17
CA GLY A 648 -16.36 -8.58 -4.52
C GLY A 648 -15.64 -8.60 -5.86
N SER A 649 -15.40 -7.43 -6.47
CA SER A 649 -14.55 -7.35 -7.66
C SER A 649 -13.11 -7.76 -7.31
N LEU A 650 -12.59 -8.80 -7.97
CA LEU A 650 -11.18 -9.20 -7.81
C LEU A 650 -10.27 -8.14 -8.41
N ALA A 651 -10.52 -7.70 -9.64
CA ALA A 651 -9.92 -6.46 -10.13
C ALA A 651 -10.57 -5.28 -9.39
N SER A 652 -9.80 -4.55 -8.60
CA SER A 652 -10.30 -3.50 -7.72
C SER A 652 -10.03 -2.11 -8.28
N PHE A 653 -11.05 -1.24 -8.16
CA PHE A 653 -10.97 0.17 -8.51
C PHE A 653 -11.79 0.99 -7.52
N GLY A 654 -11.11 1.59 -6.55
CA GLY A 654 -11.71 2.48 -5.56
C GLY A 654 -11.91 3.87 -6.15
N ALA A 655 -13.14 4.17 -6.58
CA ALA A 655 -13.49 5.43 -7.21
C ALA A 655 -14.64 6.12 -6.48
N ARG A 656 -14.60 7.47 -6.47
CA ARG A 656 -15.64 8.33 -5.91
C ARG A 656 -15.69 9.66 -6.65
N PRO A 657 -16.78 10.45 -6.50
CA PRO A 657 -16.79 11.82 -6.96
C PRO A 657 -15.90 12.70 -6.05
N TYR A 658 -15.32 13.73 -6.64
CA TYR A 658 -14.50 14.74 -5.94
C TYR A 658 -15.17 16.12 -6.04
N PRO A 659 -14.75 17.11 -5.23
CA PRO A 659 -15.29 18.47 -5.33
C PRO A 659 -15.25 19.00 -6.77
N GLY A 660 -16.41 19.38 -7.31
CA GLY A 660 -16.55 19.87 -8.68
C GLY A 660 -16.69 18.79 -9.76
N THR A 661 -16.69 17.49 -9.41
CA THR A 661 -16.89 16.40 -10.37
C THR A 661 -18.22 15.67 -10.15
N LYS A 662 -18.78 15.12 -11.22
CA LYS A 662 -19.90 14.16 -11.21
C LYS A 662 -19.42 12.75 -11.50
N LYS A 663 -18.40 12.61 -12.36
CA LYS A 663 -17.74 11.34 -12.62
C LYS A 663 -16.96 10.89 -11.39
N TRP A 664 -16.82 9.59 -11.26
CA TRP A 664 -16.06 8.97 -10.19
C TRP A 664 -14.66 8.67 -10.66
N TYR A 665 -13.67 9.15 -9.94
CA TYR A 665 -12.26 8.95 -10.24
C TYR A 665 -11.62 8.02 -9.23
N GLY A 666 -10.87 7.03 -9.75
CA GLY A 666 -10.15 6.09 -8.90
C GLY A 666 -8.84 6.66 -8.40
N THR A 667 -8.51 6.37 -7.15
CA THR A 667 -7.23 6.69 -6.50
C THR A 667 -6.51 5.48 -5.95
N SER A 668 -7.23 4.37 -5.77
CA SER A 668 -6.71 3.14 -5.19
C SER A 668 -7.33 1.90 -5.85
N GLY A 669 -6.71 0.76 -5.66
CA GLY A 669 -7.11 -0.51 -6.25
C GLY A 669 -5.91 -1.21 -6.87
N ASN A 670 -6.12 -1.93 -7.98
CA ASN A 670 -5.00 -2.53 -8.72
C ASN A 670 -3.93 -1.47 -9.00
N SER A 671 -2.83 -1.49 -8.26
CA SER A 671 -1.72 -0.55 -8.47
C SER A 671 -0.63 -1.15 -9.34
N PHE A 672 -0.35 -2.42 -9.14
CA PHE A 672 0.51 -3.29 -9.92
C PHE A 672 -0.18 -4.65 -10.06
N VAL A 673 -0.18 -5.24 -11.24
CA VAL A 673 -0.70 -6.61 -11.46
C VAL A 673 0.33 -7.38 -12.25
N ALA A 674 0.75 -8.53 -11.74
CA ALA A 674 1.60 -9.46 -12.49
C ALA A 674 1.09 -10.89 -12.36
N VAL A 675 1.26 -11.66 -13.43
CA VAL A 675 1.07 -13.12 -13.45
C VAL A 675 2.38 -13.74 -13.90
N VAL A 676 2.93 -14.61 -13.06
CA VAL A 676 4.26 -15.22 -13.25
C VAL A 676 4.10 -16.73 -13.36
N GLU A 677 4.83 -17.32 -14.28
CA GLU A 677 4.97 -18.77 -14.45
C GLU A 677 6.42 -19.18 -14.21
N PHE A 678 6.60 -20.17 -13.33
CA PHE A 678 7.92 -20.69 -12.90
C PHE A 678 8.25 -21.99 -13.65
N GLY A 679 8.64 -21.86 -14.94
CA GLY A 679 9.08 -22.95 -15.78
C GLY A 679 10.60 -23.06 -15.90
N ASP A 680 11.10 -23.68 -16.96
CA ASP A 680 12.54 -23.72 -17.29
C ASP A 680 13.12 -22.30 -17.41
N SER A 681 12.30 -21.39 -17.87
CA SER A 681 12.54 -19.95 -17.84
C SER A 681 11.28 -19.24 -17.30
N ILE A 682 11.47 -18.12 -16.62
CA ILE A 682 10.37 -17.27 -16.15
C ILE A 682 9.61 -16.70 -17.34
N ARG A 683 8.28 -16.81 -17.29
CA ARG A 683 7.37 -16.07 -18.17
C ARG A 683 6.46 -15.22 -17.30
N ALA A 684 6.38 -13.93 -17.57
CA ALA A 684 5.53 -13.04 -16.80
C ALA A 684 4.86 -11.98 -17.67
N ILE A 685 3.69 -11.57 -17.25
CA ILE A 685 2.97 -10.41 -17.79
C ILE A 685 2.63 -9.47 -16.65
N ALA A 686 2.70 -8.15 -16.88
CA ALA A 686 2.43 -7.15 -15.85
C ALA A 686 1.72 -5.90 -16.40
N VAL A 687 1.19 -5.08 -15.51
CA VAL A 687 0.70 -3.72 -15.79
C VAL A 687 0.80 -2.89 -14.52
N THR A 688 1.23 -1.64 -14.68
CA THR A 688 1.23 -0.62 -13.63
C THR A 688 0.11 0.40 -13.88
N ALA A 689 -0.53 0.90 -12.82
CA ALA A 689 -1.59 1.90 -12.96
C ALA A 689 -1.03 3.21 -13.55
N GLY A 690 -1.42 3.54 -14.77
CA GLY A 690 -1.01 4.73 -15.50
C GLY A 690 0.27 4.53 -16.32
N GLY A 691 1.39 4.29 -15.69
CA GLY A 691 2.72 4.15 -16.28
C GLY A 691 3.81 4.47 -15.25
N GLU A 692 5.06 4.19 -15.56
CA GLU A 692 6.18 4.22 -14.61
C GLU A 692 6.54 5.64 -14.16
N SER A 693 6.55 6.61 -15.06
CA SER A 693 7.03 7.95 -14.73
C SER A 693 6.02 8.81 -13.97
N GLY A 694 6.47 9.54 -12.94
CA GLY A 694 5.73 10.60 -12.26
C GLY A 694 5.69 11.93 -13.00
N HIS A 695 6.42 12.08 -14.11
CA HIS A 695 6.54 13.33 -14.87
C HIS A 695 5.50 13.40 -15.99
N ALA A 696 4.58 14.37 -15.92
CA ALA A 696 3.51 14.53 -16.90
C ALA A 696 3.98 14.73 -18.35
N GLY A 697 5.23 15.17 -18.56
CA GLY A 697 5.86 15.30 -19.87
C GLY A 697 6.53 14.03 -20.41
N SER A 698 6.60 12.96 -19.61
CA SER A 698 7.18 11.69 -20.03
C SER A 698 6.20 10.90 -20.91
N PRO A 699 6.69 10.19 -21.96
CA PRO A 699 5.87 9.23 -22.68
C PRO A 699 5.31 8.12 -21.78
N HIS A 700 6.01 7.77 -20.70
CA HIS A 700 5.65 6.72 -19.75
C HIS A 700 4.83 7.24 -18.55
N PHE A 701 4.16 8.39 -18.69
CA PHE A 701 3.30 8.93 -17.65
C PHE A 701 1.94 8.22 -17.59
N ASN A 702 1.36 7.89 -18.76
CA ASN A 702 0.03 7.27 -18.87
C ASN A 702 -0.06 6.21 -19.99
N ASP A 703 1.04 5.71 -20.49
CA ASP A 703 1.08 4.76 -21.62
C ASP A 703 0.48 3.40 -21.30
N GLU A 704 0.42 3.01 -20.02
CA GLU A 704 -0.25 1.79 -19.55
C GLU A 704 -1.73 1.99 -19.18
N ALA A 705 -2.25 3.21 -19.12
CA ALA A 705 -3.62 3.48 -18.63
C ALA A 705 -4.71 2.68 -19.35
N GLN A 706 -4.61 2.52 -20.69
CA GLN A 706 -5.57 1.73 -21.45
C GLN A 706 -5.42 0.22 -21.20
N ARG A 707 -4.18 -0.28 -21.04
CA ARG A 707 -3.90 -1.68 -20.69
C ARG A 707 -4.44 -2.00 -19.31
N TYR A 708 -4.18 -1.12 -18.36
CA TYR A 708 -4.70 -1.18 -17.01
C TYR A 708 -6.23 -1.30 -16.99
N ALA A 709 -6.93 -0.38 -17.65
CA ALA A 709 -8.39 -0.32 -17.65
C ALA A 709 -9.06 -1.55 -18.31
N THR A 710 -8.35 -2.26 -19.17
CA THR A 710 -8.85 -3.44 -19.91
C THR A 710 -8.30 -4.76 -19.41
N GLY A 711 -7.38 -4.75 -18.45
CA GLY A 711 -6.67 -5.95 -17.99
C GLY A 711 -5.80 -6.60 -19.07
N ASN A 712 -5.35 -5.83 -20.07
CA ASN A 712 -4.46 -6.30 -21.11
C ASN A 712 -2.98 -6.12 -20.71
N LEU A 713 -2.48 -7.00 -19.85
CA LEU A 713 -1.13 -6.96 -19.32
C LEU A 713 -0.09 -7.12 -20.45
N ARG A 714 1.05 -6.42 -20.32
CA ARG A 714 2.20 -6.53 -21.22
C ARG A 714 3.15 -7.64 -20.79
N GLU A 715 3.99 -8.12 -21.70
CA GLU A 715 5.11 -9.01 -21.39
C GLU A 715 6.14 -8.30 -20.50
N VAL A 716 6.69 -9.05 -19.56
CA VAL A 716 7.84 -8.62 -18.74
C VAL A 716 9.13 -9.07 -19.44
N TYR A 717 10.05 -8.14 -19.65
CA TYR A 717 11.35 -8.43 -20.26
C TYR A 717 12.38 -8.79 -19.17
N PHE A 718 12.28 -10.02 -18.66
CA PHE A 718 13.11 -10.46 -17.53
C PHE A 718 14.55 -10.78 -17.96
N TYR A 719 14.72 -11.46 -19.10
CA TYR A 719 16.04 -11.88 -19.57
C TYR A 719 16.70 -10.84 -20.49
N PRO A 720 18.04 -10.72 -20.48
CA PRO A 720 18.77 -9.78 -21.36
C PRO A 720 18.45 -9.95 -22.85
N SER A 721 18.12 -11.16 -23.31
CA SER A 721 17.72 -11.42 -24.69
C SER A 721 16.39 -10.78 -25.07
N GLN A 722 15.41 -10.77 -24.14
CA GLN A 722 14.14 -10.08 -24.30
C GLN A 722 14.34 -8.57 -24.24
N LEU A 723 15.06 -8.11 -23.22
CA LEU A 723 15.32 -6.69 -22.99
C LEU A 723 16.00 -6.02 -24.18
N LYS A 724 16.99 -6.69 -24.80
CA LYS A 724 17.73 -6.14 -25.96
C LYS A 724 16.82 -5.71 -27.12
N ALA A 725 15.73 -6.42 -27.37
CA ALA A 725 14.79 -6.11 -28.46
C ALA A 725 13.85 -4.94 -28.10
N HIS A 726 13.77 -4.57 -26.83
CA HIS A 726 12.83 -3.60 -26.28
C HIS A 726 13.51 -2.47 -25.52
N THR A 727 14.82 -2.31 -25.67
CA THR A 727 15.59 -1.26 -25.02
C THR A 727 15.30 0.09 -25.65
N GLU A 728 14.90 1.06 -24.84
CA GLU A 728 14.75 2.46 -25.24
C GLU A 728 16.04 3.25 -24.98
N LYS A 729 16.64 3.10 -23.79
CA LYS A 729 17.84 3.83 -23.38
C LYS A 729 18.74 2.97 -22.50
N VAL A 730 20.06 3.12 -22.66
CA VAL A 730 21.08 2.56 -21.75
C VAL A 730 22.00 3.69 -21.31
N TYR A 731 22.27 3.80 -20.01
CA TYR A 731 23.09 4.86 -19.45
C TYR A 731 23.66 4.50 -18.07
N HIS A 732 24.67 5.27 -17.64
CA HIS A 732 25.11 5.26 -16.24
C HIS A 732 24.47 6.42 -15.47
N PRO A 733 24.20 6.29 -14.16
CA PRO A 733 23.72 7.40 -13.35
C PRO A 733 24.56 8.66 -13.57
N GLY A 734 23.92 9.82 -13.79
CA GLY A 734 24.57 11.10 -14.10
C GLY A 734 24.82 11.37 -15.58
N GLU A 735 24.64 10.42 -16.47
CA GLU A 735 24.64 10.66 -17.93
C GLU A 735 23.26 11.18 -18.38
N ARG A 736 23.25 12.19 -19.26
CA ARG A 736 22.02 12.83 -19.76
C ARG A 736 21.59 12.26 -21.11
#